data_ebcee689a8dffaffc59430259af343b7
#
_entry.id   ebcee689a8dffaffc59430259af343b7
#
_cell.length_a   1.000
_cell.length_b   1.000
_cell.length_c   1.000
_cell.angle_alpha   90.00
_cell.angle_beta   90.00
_cell.angle_gamma   90.00
#
_symmetry.space_group_name_H-M   'P 1'
#
loop_
_entity.id
_entity.type
_entity.pdbx_description
1 polymer ?
#
loop_
_entity_poly.entity_id
_entity_poly.type
_entity_poly.pdbx_seq_one_letter_code
_entity_poly.pdbx_strand_id
1 'polypeptide(L)'
;MRRSELGLNWIDRLIEPFSPQATLRRLRARAAIASYEAATPSRLRKFRRDGSGPNLLAEKSAVALRTQMRYLERNHDIVKGSLDVLVNNTVGPNGIGIEFQPRKLDGTIHEDYAAQLAEAWEDWQRKPEVTQRRDWQNVQRIAARTKFRDGEVFAQRILGPVASLDHGTRVPYSLELLEADLVPYEFSETARNVFNGCEINEWGRVRAWHVYKKHPGELMNLPTLNDLKRIPADRMLHIAELTRIGQMRGITPYASVITRIEDIKDYEESERVAAKIAARMGPYIKRLAPSDEGYTGPTVDADGNPIPRSLSWEVGQIYDQLAVGEEIGMIDTNRPNPNLVSFRSGQLRAFAAGIAASYSSVSRNYEGTYSAQRQELVETFVHYAVHTDDFVGQFARPVCEDFIDVADLSGVVRKPKDLKAGSEYDVLYLAPSMPWIDPAKEAQAWLTLVQAGFASEVEVIRKRGMSPEALIEQVDLWRKKCQDKGLSFNSNAALKMVLNQTVADPTTDPTAKAQATALLDAISKGAALATARDPVNVTNNIASAPVPQAPSVTIEAPINMPAPVIDRSEHHHHHHHGRLKRKVPVRNEDGYIVEIREEWIEPNPTDDAGADVPPQGELSTFVPVRDSDGRITDVTKKPT
;
A
#
# COMPACT_ATOMS: atom_id res chain seq x y z
N MET A 1 -49.58 -5.01 27.88
CA MET A 1 -48.71 -3.85 28.10
C MET A 1 -49.54 -2.71 28.63
N ARG A 2 -49.26 -2.24 29.84
CA ARG A 2 -50.00 -1.15 30.45
C ARG A 2 -49.68 0.16 29.73
N ARG A 3 -50.70 0.99 29.46
CA ARG A 3 -50.60 2.30 28.76
C ARG A 3 -49.56 3.27 29.34
N SER A 4 -49.04 3.00 30.53
CA SER A 4 -48.02 3.80 31.23
C SER A 4 -46.57 3.50 30.84
N GLU A 5 -46.29 2.41 30.13
CA GLU A 5 -44.92 1.98 29.79
C GLU A 5 -44.43 2.54 28.44
N LEU A 6 -45.31 3.00 27.60
CA LEU A 6 -44.98 3.65 26.33
C LEU A 6 -45.08 5.17 26.50
N GLY A 7 -44.11 5.80 27.09
CA GLY A 7 -44.06 7.24 27.36
C GLY A 7 -44.62 8.11 26.23
N LEU A 8 -45.90 8.42 26.27
CA LEU A 8 -46.57 9.33 25.34
C LEU A 8 -46.05 10.75 25.55
N ASN A 9 -45.37 11.29 24.53
CA ASN A 9 -44.97 12.69 24.52
C ASN A 9 -46.20 13.60 24.41
N TRP A 10 -46.08 14.87 24.80
CA TRP A 10 -47.16 15.85 24.72
C TRP A 10 -47.78 15.95 23.30
N ILE A 11 -46.99 15.79 22.24
CA ILE A 11 -47.43 15.76 20.83
C ILE A 11 -48.30 14.51 20.57
N ASP A 12 -47.95 13.37 21.12
CA ASP A 12 -48.71 12.13 20.92
C ASP A 12 -50.06 12.21 21.63
N ARG A 13 -50.14 12.90 22.78
CA ARG A 13 -51.39 13.19 23.50
C ARG A 13 -52.31 14.17 22.76
N LEU A 14 -51.70 15.09 21.97
CA LEU A 14 -52.44 16.02 21.11
C LEU A 14 -53.01 15.34 19.85
N ILE A 15 -52.29 14.37 19.28
CA ILE A 15 -52.71 13.68 18.04
C ILE A 15 -53.64 12.51 18.33
N GLU A 16 -53.54 11.87 19.50
CA GLU A 16 -54.32 10.68 19.89
C GLU A 16 -55.83 10.85 19.69
N PRO A 17 -56.48 11.96 20.13
CA PRO A 17 -57.93 12.13 19.95
C PRO A 17 -58.36 12.36 18.50
N PHE A 18 -57.49 12.87 17.64
CA PHE A 18 -57.76 13.17 16.24
C PHE A 18 -57.39 12.06 15.27
N SER A 19 -56.34 11.31 15.57
CA SER A 19 -55.86 10.22 14.74
C SER A 19 -55.09 9.16 15.56
N PRO A 20 -55.77 8.19 16.17
CA PRO A 20 -55.18 7.10 16.95
C PRO A 20 -54.16 6.27 16.13
N GLN A 21 -54.44 6.12 14.81
CA GLN A 21 -53.53 5.38 13.90
C GLN A 21 -52.21 6.09 13.68
N ALA A 22 -52.20 7.42 13.58
CA ALA A 22 -50.95 8.20 13.45
C ALA A 22 -50.12 8.11 14.74
N THR A 23 -50.75 8.18 15.90
CA THR A 23 -50.09 7.98 17.19
C THR A 23 -49.49 6.59 17.31
N LEU A 24 -50.23 5.57 16.88
CA LEU A 24 -49.76 4.18 16.94
C LEU A 24 -48.60 3.92 15.95
N ARG A 25 -48.59 4.52 14.76
CA ARG A 25 -47.47 4.50 13.81
C ARG A 25 -46.22 5.16 14.41
N ARG A 26 -46.39 6.31 15.06
CA ARG A 26 -45.26 7.01 15.73
C ARG A 26 -44.71 6.22 16.91
N LEU A 27 -45.58 5.60 17.73
CA LEU A 27 -45.15 4.73 18.82
C LEU A 27 -44.42 3.48 18.33
N ARG A 28 -44.91 2.84 17.25
CA ARG A 28 -44.24 1.72 16.60
C ARG A 28 -42.87 2.13 16.02
N ALA A 29 -42.80 3.28 15.38
CA ALA A 29 -41.53 3.80 14.86
C ALA A 29 -40.53 4.09 15.99
N ARG A 30 -40.97 4.65 17.13
CA ARG A 30 -40.13 4.84 18.30
C ARG A 30 -39.67 3.52 18.93
N ALA A 31 -40.58 2.56 19.06
CA ALA A 31 -40.27 1.24 19.58
C ALA A 31 -39.25 0.51 18.68
N ALA A 32 -39.36 0.66 17.36
CA ALA A 32 -38.39 0.12 16.40
C ALA A 32 -37.04 0.83 16.49
N ILE A 33 -37.03 2.15 16.66
CA ILE A 33 -35.81 2.94 16.88
C ILE A 33 -35.16 2.59 18.21
N ALA A 34 -35.94 2.36 19.28
CA ALA A 34 -35.42 2.00 20.60
C ALA A 34 -34.87 0.57 20.68
N SER A 35 -35.14 -0.29 19.68
CA SER A 35 -34.57 -1.66 19.66
C SER A 35 -33.07 -1.71 19.45
N TYR A 36 -32.49 -0.67 18.87
CA TYR A 36 -31.04 -0.54 18.69
C TYR A 36 -30.52 0.69 19.44
N GLU A 37 -29.65 0.47 20.41
CA GLU A 37 -29.06 1.54 21.22
C GLU A 37 -28.34 2.59 20.36
N ALA A 38 -27.70 2.15 19.29
CA ALA A 38 -27.01 3.01 18.33
C ALA A 38 -27.97 3.96 17.57
N ALA A 39 -29.25 3.66 17.47
CA ALA A 39 -30.25 4.51 16.83
C ALA A 39 -30.89 5.55 17.78
N THR A 40 -30.55 5.49 19.08
CA THR A 40 -31.16 6.35 20.11
C THR A 40 -30.19 7.50 20.47
N PRO A 41 -30.52 8.78 20.22
CA PRO A 41 -29.68 9.90 20.59
C PRO A 41 -29.65 10.05 22.13
N SER A 42 -28.45 10.25 22.69
CA SER A 42 -28.27 10.56 24.10
C SER A 42 -27.65 11.93 24.28
N ARG A 43 -27.64 12.46 25.50
CA ARG A 43 -27.01 13.74 25.83
C ARG A 43 -25.52 13.77 25.48
N LEU A 44 -24.83 12.63 25.56
CA LEU A 44 -23.39 12.48 25.29
C LEU A 44 -23.11 12.02 23.84
N ARG A 45 -24.12 11.54 23.11
CA ARG A 45 -23.98 11.01 21.77
C ARG A 45 -24.86 11.81 20.80
N LYS A 46 -24.23 12.75 20.09
CA LYS A 46 -24.88 13.48 18.99
C LYS A 46 -24.70 12.68 17.69
N PHE A 47 -25.80 12.34 17.03
CA PHE A 47 -25.72 11.72 15.70
C PHE A 47 -25.60 12.74 14.60
N ARG A 48 -24.70 12.46 13.66
CA ARG A 48 -24.80 13.01 12.32
C ARG A 48 -25.53 11.97 11.47
N ARG A 49 -26.70 12.32 10.94
CA ARG A 49 -27.49 11.47 10.04
C ARG A 49 -27.40 12.05 8.66
N ASP A 50 -27.05 11.20 7.69
CA ASP A 50 -27.10 11.55 6.28
C ASP A 50 -28.17 10.69 5.61
N GLY A 51 -29.27 11.31 5.21
CA GLY A 51 -30.35 10.71 4.43
C GLY A 51 -30.30 11.10 2.96
N SER A 52 -29.22 11.76 2.53
CA SER A 52 -29.04 12.22 1.15
C SER A 52 -28.84 11.06 0.19
N GLY A 53 -29.36 11.18 -1.03
CA GLY A 53 -29.01 10.26 -2.12
C GLY A 53 -27.54 10.35 -2.49
N PRO A 54 -26.93 9.27 -3.07
CA PRO A 54 -25.52 9.23 -3.39
C PRO A 54 -25.08 10.33 -4.36
N ASN A 55 -25.93 10.66 -5.33
CA ASN A 55 -25.60 11.64 -6.37
C ASN A 55 -25.65 13.09 -5.85
N LEU A 56 -26.59 13.40 -4.95
CA LEU A 56 -26.66 14.71 -4.28
C LEU A 56 -25.46 14.90 -3.33
N LEU A 57 -25.01 13.82 -2.68
CA LEU A 57 -23.83 13.87 -1.83
C LEU A 57 -22.57 14.10 -2.66
N ALA A 58 -22.41 13.40 -3.78
CA ALA A 58 -21.31 13.59 -4.71
C ALA A 58 -21.29 15.02 -5.27
N GLU A 59 -22.43 15.55 -5.71
CA GLU A 59 -22.57 16.93 -6.22
C GLU A 59 -22.05 17.97 -5.21
N LYS A 60 -22.42 17.81 -3.94
CA LYS A 60 -22.06 18.78 -2.89
C LYS A 60 -20.62 18.70 -2.40
N SER A 61 -19.99 17.53 -2.52
CA SER A 61 -18.70 17.29 -1.85
C SER A 61 -17.55 16.89 -2.77
N ALA A 62 -17.81 16.27 -3.92
CA ALA A 62 -16.74 15.72 -4.75
C ALA A 62 -15.73 16.76 -5.22
N VAL A 63 -16.19 17.95 -5.65
CA VAL A 63 -15.31 19.03 -6.13
C VAL A 63 -14.38 19.52 -5.02
N ALA A 64 -14.94 19.73 -3.80
CA ALA A 64 -14.16 20.18 -2.66
C ALA A 64 -13.12 19.14 -2.23
N LEU A 65 -13.51 17.87 -2.13
CA LEU A 65 -12.62 16.76 -1.77
C LEU A 65 -11.49 16.60 -2.79
N ARG A 66 -11.81 16.64 -4.07
CA ARG A 66 -10.83 16.57 -5.15
C ARG A 66 -9.82 17.72 -5.09
N THR A 67 -10.30 18.95 -4.87
CA THR A 67 -9.42 20.12 -4.77
C THR A 67 -8.48 20.02 -3.55
N GLN A 68 -8.99 19.58 -2.40
CA GLN A 68 -8.18 19.31 -1.21
C GLN A 68 -7.16 18.22 -1.46
N MET A 69 -7.55 17.10 -2.09
CA MET A 69 -6.62 16.01 -2.38
C MET A 69 -5.50 16.42 -3.32
N ARG A 70 -5.78 17.22 -4.35
CA ARG A 70 -4.76 17.78 -5.25
C ARG A 70 -3.81 18.72 -4.53
N TYR A 71 -4.31 19.49 -3.56
CA TYR A 71 -3.47 20.32 -2.69
C TYR A 71 -2.58 19.45 -1.80
N LEU A 72 -3.15 18.44 -1.14
CA LEU A 72 -2.43 17.55 -0.25
C LEU A 72 -1.40 16.70 -0.99
N GLU A 73 -1.71 16.19 -2.18
CA GLU A 73 -0.73 15.48 -3.01
C GLU A 73 0.53 16.29 -3.28
N ARG A 74 0.38 17.60 -3.52
CA ARG A 74 1.52 18.50 -3.80
C ARG A 74 2.28 18.93 -2.54
N ASN A 75 1.59 19.05 -1.41
CA ASN A 75 2.10 19.75 -0.23
C ASN A 75 2.17 18.88 1.04
N HIS A 76 1.86 17.58 0.94
CA HIS A 76 1.91 16.64 2.05
C HIS A 76 2.61 15.34 1.63
N ASP A 77 3.77 15.09 2.23
CA ASP A 77 4.65 13.95 1.92
C ASP A 77 3.97 12.58 2.12
N ILE A 78 3.25 12.40 3.23
CA ILE A 78 2.55 11.15 3.54
C ILE A 78 1.43 10.86 2.53
N VAL A 79 0.65 11.89 2.13
CA VAL A 79 -0.41 11.73 1.14
C VAL A 79 0.15 11.35 -0.22
N LYS A 80 1.21 12.03 -0.65
CA LYS A 80 1.93 11.67 -1.88
C LYS A 80 2.44 10.24 -1.83
N GLY A 81 3.12 9.87 -0.73
CA GLY A 81 3.64 8.51 -0.53
C GLY A 81 2.56 7.44 -0.49
N SER A 82 1.40 7.73 0.13
CA SER A 82 0.28 6.78 0.17
C SER A 82 -0.38 6.57 -1.18
N LEU A 83 -0.50 7.61 -2.02
CA LEU A 83 -0.94 7.49 -3.41
C LEU A 83 0.02 6.61 -4.22
N ASP A 84 1.34 6.81 -4.05
CA ASP A 84 2.34 5.97 -4.70
C ASP A 84 2.20 4.50 -4.26
N VAL A 85 1.94 4.22 -2.98
CA VAL A 85 1.70 2.86 -2.48
C VAL A 85 0.47 2.23 -3.13
N LEU A 86 -0.65 2.94 -3.21
CA LEU A 86 -1.86 2.43 -3.86
C LEU A 86 -1.64 2.15 -5.34
N VAL A 87 -1.07 3.10 -6.09
CA VAL A 87 -0.82 2.95 -7.54
C VAL A 87 0.16 1.80 -7.82
N ASN A 88 1.26 1.73 -7.06
CA ASN A 88 2.29 0.72 -7.27
C ASN A 88 1.81 -0.71 -6.97
N ASN A 89 0.87 -0.86 -6.04
CA ASN A 89 0.30 -2.17 -5.71
C ASN A 89 -0.94 -2.52 -6.53
N THR A 90 -1.59 -1.54 -7.18
CA THR A 90 -2.75 -1.77 -8.06
C THR A 90 -2.34 -2.04 -9.50
N VAL A 91 -1.45 -1.20 -10.04
CA VAL A 91 -1.03 -1.26 -11.44
C VAL A 91 0.39 -1.82 -11.58
N GLY A 92 1.26 -1.51 -10.63
CA GLY A 92 2.65 -1.93 -10.62
C GLY A 92 3.58 -1.12 -11.52
N PRO A 93 4.89 -1.42 -11.44
CA PRO A 93 5.90 -0.71 -12.21
C PRO A 93 5.79 -0.95 -13.72
N ASN A 94 5.36 -2.14 -14.12
CA ASN A 94 5.26 -2.55 -15.52
C ASN A 94 3.84 -2.40 -16.12
N GLY A 95 2.90 -1.86 -15.33
CA GLY A 95 1.49 -1.88 -15.70
C GLY A 95 0.86 -3.28 -15.57
N ILE A 96 -0.43 -3.35 -15.82
CA ILE A 96 -1.15 -4.62 -15.93
C ILE A 96 -0.82 -5.21 -17.30
N GLY A 97 -0.14 -6.35 -17.28
CA GLY A 97 0.22 -7.09 -18.50
C GLY A 97 -0.99 -7.79 -19.12
N ILE A 98 -0.90 -8.10 -20.40
CA ILE A 98 -1.96 -8.75 -21.17
C ILE A 98 -1.38 -9.99 -21.86
N GLU A 99 -2.07 -11.11 -21.72
CA GLU A 99 -1.77 -12.36 -22.40
C GLU A 99 -3.03 -12.81 -23.15
N PHE A 100 -2.97 -12.83 -24.48
CA PHE A 100 -4.09 -13.26 -25.32
C PHE A 100 -4.18 -14.78 -25.34
N GLN A 101 -5.39 -15.32 -25.10
CA GLN A 101 -5.64 -16.76 -25.07
C GLN A 101 -6.85 -17.16 -25.95
N PRO A 102 -6.91 -16.70 -27.22
CA PRO A 102 -7.99 -17.06 -28.11
C PRO A 102 -8.01 -18.56 -28.36
N ARG A 103 -9.19 -19.16 -28.49
CA ARG A 103 -9.35 -20.61 -28.59
C ARG A 103 -9.89 -21.02 -29.94
N LYS A 104 -9.37 -22.14 -30.46
CA LYS A 104 -9.91 -22.84 -31.60
C LYS A 104 -11.23 -23.53 -31.26
N LEU A 105 -11.93 -24.03 -32.28
CA LEU A 105 -13.18 -24.78 -32.09
C LEU A 105 -12.99 -26.06 -31.28
N ASP A 106 -11.80 -26.64 -31.25
CA ASP A 106 -11.42 -27.79 -30.44
C ASP A 106 -11.10 -27.45 -28.97
N GLY A 107 -11.10 -26.16 -28.61
CA GLY A 107 -10.82 -25.68 -27.27
C GLY A 107 -9.34 -25.41 -26.96
N THR A 108 -8.42 -25.74 -27.88
CA THR A 108 -6.99 -25.43 -27.74
C THR A 108 -6.73 -23.94 -28.02
N ILE A 109 -5.63 -23.39 -27.48
CA ILE A 109 -5.23 -22.00 -27.75
C ILE A 109 -4.83 -21.88 -29.22
N HIS A 110 -5.26 -20.80 -29.86
CA HIS A 110 -4.86 -20.46 -31.23
C HIS A 110 -3.57 -19.62 -31.19
N GLU A 111 -2.41 -20.28 -31.10
CA GLU A 111 -1.09 -19.66 -30.91
C GLU A 111 -0.77 -18.59 -31.98
N ASP A 112 -0.97 -18.90 -33.27
CA ASP A 112 -0.67 -17.96 -34.36
C ASP A 112 -1.49 -16.67 -34.28
N TYR A 113 -2.76 -16.76 -33.86
CA TYR A 113 -3.62 -15.59 -33.71
C TYR A 113 -3.27 -14.81 -32.44
N ALA A 114 -2.96 -15.50 -31.35
CA ALA A 114 -2.46 -14.90 -30.12
C ALA A 114 -1.16 -14.11 -30.36
N ALA A 115 -0.22 -14.70 -31.13
CA ALA A 115 1.04 -14.04 -31.50
C ALA A 115 0.82 -12.78 -32.34
N GLN A 116 -0.09 -12.81 -33.32
CA GLN A 116 -0.43 -11.63 -34.13
C GLN A 116 -1.05 -10.52 -33.28
N LEU A 117 -1.96 -10.86 -32.36
CA LEU A 117 -2.54 -9.90 -31.41
C LEU A 117 -1.47 -9.31 -30.49
N ALA A 118 -0.57 -10.14 -29.97
CA ALA A 118 0.52 -9.71 -29.10
C ALA A 118 1.48 -8.76 -29.81
N GLU A 119 1.88 -9.05 -31.07
CA GLU A 119 2.74 -8.17 -31.87
C GLU A 119 2.07 -6.82 -32.15
N ALA A 120 0.79 -6.83 -32.53
CA ALA A 120 0.03 -5.62 -32.78
C ALA A 120 -0.18 -4.79 -31.49
N TRP A 121 -0.39 -5.46 -30.35
CA TRP A 121 -0.49 -4.84 -29.04
C TRP A 121 0.84 -4.20 -28.60
N GLU A 122 1.96 -4.86 -28.85
CA GLU A 122 3.29 -4.34 -28.52
C GLU A 122 3.62 -3.06 -29.31
N ASP A 123 3.14 -2.96 -30.54
CA ASP A 123 3.23 -1.72 -31.32
C ASP A 123 2.32 -0.64 -30.74
N TRP A 124 1.05 -0.97 -30.49
CA TRP A 124 0.05 -0.02 -29.99
C TRP A 124 0.38 0.55 -28.60
N GLN A 125 0.84 -0.28 -27.68
CA GLN A 125 1.13 0.12 -26.30
C GLN A 125 2.22 1.21 -26.18
N ARG A 126 3.00 1.45 -27.23
CA ARG A 126 4.03 2.51 -27.24
C ARG A 126 3.41 3.90 -27.34
N LYS A 127 2.24 4.03 -27.98
CA LYS A 127 1.56 5.31 -28.23
C LYS A 127 0.03 5.15 -28.14
N PRO A 128 -0.52 4.73 -27.00
CA PRO A 128 -1.94 4.43 -26.88
C PRO A 128 -2.82 5.66 -26.72
N GLU A 129 -2.23 6.85 -26.51
CA GLU A 129 -2.97 8.08 -26.23
C GLU A 129 -2.75 9.15 -27.30
N VAL A 130 -3.73 10.05 -27.43
CA VAL A 130 -3.78 11.09 -28.48
C VAL A 130 -2.57 12.03 -28.51
N THR A 131 -1.92 12.27 -27.36
CA THR A 131 -0.73 13.14 -27.29
C THR A 131 0.56 12.40 -27.64
N GLN A 132 0.54 11.07 -27.70
CA GLN A 132 1.67 10.17 -27.99
C GLN A 132 2.88 10.37 -27.06
N ARG A 133 2.66 10.93 -25.86
CA ARG A 133 3.72 11.22 -24.87
C ARG A 133 3.92 10.10 -23.86
N ARG A 134 2.95 9.20 -23.76
CA ARG A 134 2.94 8.14 -22.73
C ARG A 134 2.72 6.79 -23.36
N ASP A 135 3.44 5.81 -22.88
CA ASP A 135 3.17 4.40 -23.13
C ASP A 135 1.97 3.90 -22.29
N TRP A 136 1.51 2.69 -22.60
CA TRP A 136 0.37 2.07 -21.93
C TRP A 136 0.55 1.94 -20.41
N GLN A 137 1.74 1.61 -19.94
CA GLN A 137 2.04 1.50 -18.52
C GLN A 137 1.91 2.85 -17.81
N ASN A 138 2.38 3.93 -18.42
CA ASN A 138 2.23 5.28 -17.88
C ASN A 138 0.78 5.76 -17.93
N VAL A 139 0.02 5.44 -18.98
CA VAL A 139 -1.42 5.71 -19.09
C VAL A 139 -2.19 5.03 -17.95
N GLN A 140 -1.91 3.76 -17.68
CA GLN A 140 -2.52 3.03 -16.57
C GLN A 140 -2.20 3.68 -15.22
N ARG A 141 -0.92 3.98 -14.95
CA ARG A 141 -0.51 4.59 -13.67
C ARG A 141 -1.13 5.96 -13.44
N ILE A 142 -1.22 6.81 -14.46
CA ILE A 142 -1.84 8.13 -14.30
C ILE A 142 -3.36 8.02 -14.13
N ALA A 143 -4.01 7.09 -14.83
CA ALA A 143 -5.43 6.83 -14.67
C ALA A 143 -5.75 6.32 -13.25
N ALA A 144 -5.00 5.33 -12.74
CA ALA A 144 -5.14 4.83 -11.37
C ALA A 144 -4.87 5.91 -10.32
N ARG A 145 -3.81 6.71 -10.52
CA ARG A 145 -3.49 7.83 -9.63
C ARG A 145 -4.62 8.86 -9.57
N THR A 146 -5.16 9.23 -10.73
CA THR A 146 -6.28 10.17 -10.81
C THR A 146 -7.54 9.60 -10.19
N LYS A 147 -7.84 8.31 -10.42
CA LYS A 147 -8.95 7.61 -9.77
C LYS A 147 -8.86 7.68 -8.24
N PHE A 148 -7.72 7.35 -7.65
CA PHE A 148 -7.55 7.40 -6.20
C PHE A 148 -7.52 8.83 -5.66
N ARG A 149 -6.88 9.77 -6.34
CA ARG A 149 -6.76 11.16 -5.91
C ARG A 149 -8.09 11.92 -6.05
N ASP A 150 -8.67 11.88 -7.23
CA ASP A 150 -9.84 12.69 -7.61
C ASP A 150 -11.17 11.96 -7.40
N GLY A 151 -11.12 10.62 -7.24
CA GLY A 151 -12.27 9.74 -7.13
C GLY A 151 -12.71 9.15 -8.47
N GLU A 152 -12.37 9.79 -9.59
CA GLU A 152 -12.74 9.35 -10.93
C GLU A 152 -11.82 9.93 -12.00
N VAL A 153 -11.75 9.25 -13.13
CA VAL A 153 -11.10 9.70 -14.36
C VAL A 153 -11.91 9.20 -15.56
N PHE A 154 -11.88 9.94 -16.64
CA PHE A 154 -12.55 9.58 -17.88
C PHE A 154 -11.52 9.30 -18.98
N ALA A 155 -11.85 8.40 -19.90
CA ALA A 155 -11.05 8.14 -21.08
C ALA A 155 -11.98 8.07 -22.31
N GLN A 156 -11.87 9.05 -23.20
CA GLN A 156 -12.59 9.00 -24.47
C GLN A 156 -11.89 8.01 -25.41
N ARG A 157 -12.68 7.11 -26.00
CA ARG A 157 -12.24 6.11 -26.98
C ARG A 157 -12.35 6.67 -28.39
N ILE A 158 -11.23 6.79 -29.09
CA ILE A 158 -11.17 7.27 -30.48
C ILE A 158 -10.85 6.06 -31.35
N LEU A 159 -11.92 5.51 -31.94
CA LEU A 159 -11.89 4.27 -32.70
C LEU A 159 -11.94 4.57 -34.19
N GLY A 160 -11.03 3.99 -34.96
CA GLY A 160 -10.93 4.10 -36.39
C GLY A 160 -10.27 5.38 -36.87
N PRO A 161 -10.04 5.51 -38.19
CA PRO A 161 -9.35 6.66 -38.78
C PRO A 161 -10.11 7.97 -38.56
N VAL A 162 -9.43 8.97 -38.04
CA VAL A 162 -9.95 10.32 -37.82
C VAL A 162 -9.07 11.30 -38.60
N ALA A 163 -9.68 12.11 -39.48
CA ALA A 163 -8.94 12.99 -40.42
C ALA A 163 -7.99 13.98 -39.74
N SER A 164 -8.23 14.35 -38.50
CA SER A 164 -7.43 15.30 -37.71
C SER A 164 -6.47 14.65 -36.71
N LEU A 165 -6.42 13.31 -36.65
CA LEU A 165 -5.61 12.57 -35.69
C LEU A 165 -4.77 11.49 -36.35
N ASP A 166 -3.46 11.60 -36.24
CA ASP A 166 -2.54 10.50 -36.47
C ASP A 166 -2.42 9.66 -35.22
N HIS A 167 -2.84 8.39 -35.27
CA HIS A 167 -2.73 7.48 -34.14
C HIS A 167 -1.29 7.08 -33.81
N GLY A 168 -0.37 7.19 -34.77
CA GLY A 168 1.05 6.88 -34.60
C GLY A 168 1.37 5.39 -34.44
N THR A 169 0.38 4.51 -34.64
CA THR A 169 0.46 3.04 -34.55
C THR A 169 -0.33 2.40 -35.69
N ARG A 170 -0.06 1.11 -35.99
CA ARG A 170 -0.75 0.37 -37.05
C ARG A 170 -2.25 0.23 -36.80
N VAL A 171 -2.64 0.05 -35.55
CA VAL A 171 -4.06 -0.04 -35.15
C VAL A 171 -4.58 1.37 -34.91
N PRO A 172 -5.61 1.84 -35.63
CA PRO A 172 -6.14 3.20 -35.48
C PRO A 172 -7.06 3.33 -34.28
N TYR A 173 -6.47 3.23 -33.09
CA TYR A 173 -7.12 3.36 -31.79
C TYR A 173 -6.30 4.24 -30.87
N SER A 174 -6.92 5.21 -30.22
CA SER A 174 -6.27 6.07 -29.24
C SER A 174 -7.21 6.45 -28.12
N LEU A 175 -6.64 6.72 -26.95
CA LEU A 175 -7.34 7.18 -25.76
C LEU A 175 -7.08 8.67 -25.54
N GLU A 176 -8.13 9.42 -25.20
CA GLU A 176 -8.03 10.77 -24.69
C GLU A 176 -8.38 10.74 -23.20
N LEU A 177 -7.39 10.93 -22.32
CA LEU A 177 -7.62 10.98 -20.88
C LEU A 177 -8.18 12.35 -20.49
N LEU A 178 -9.26 12.34 -19.72
CA LEU A 178 -9.98 13.54 -19.31
C LEU A 178 -10.11 13.58 -17.78
N GLU A 179 -9.76 14.72 -17.19
CA GLU A 179 -9.98 14.94 -15.75
C GLU A 179 -11.47 15.12 -15.46
N ALA A 180 -11.86 14.77 -14.24
CA ALA A 180 -13.24 14.88 -13.76
C ALA A 180 -13.82 16.31 -13.81
N ASP A 181 -12.95 17.33 -13.86
CA ASP A 181 -13.33 18.74 -13.99
C ASP A 181 -13.96 19.07 -15.35
N LEU A 182 -13.62 18.28 -16.36
CA LEU A 182 -14.20 18.43 -17.69
C LEU A 182 -15.67 18.01 -17.75
N VAL A 183 -16.17 17.22 -16.79
CA VAL A 183 -17.56 16.79 -16.69
C VAL A 183 -18.24 17.57 -15.56
N PRO A 184 -19.01 18.66 -15.88
CA PRO A 184 -19.54 19.57 -14.85
C PRO A 184 -20.60 18.92 -13.98
N TYR A 185 -20.48 19.07 -12.66
CA TYR A 185 -21.51 18.68 -11.69
C TYR A 185 -22.75 19.56 -11.78
N GLU A 186 -22.58 20.81 -12.18
CA GLU A 186 -23.65 21.82 -12.25
C GLU A 186 -24.59 21.57 -13.44
N PHE A 187 -24.19 20.74 -14.40
CA PHE A 187 -25.03 20.45 -15.55
C PHE A 187 -26.01 19.34 -15.23
N SER A 188 -27.24 19.74 -14.87
CA SER A 188 -28.38 18.85 -14.62
C SER A 188 -29.59 19.37 -15.36
N GLU A 189 -30.21 18.53 -16.21
CA GLU A 189 -31.39 18.85 -17.00
C GLU A 189 -32.42 17.71 -16.89
N THR A 190 -33.44 17.90 -16.08
CA THR A 190 -34.44 16.86 -15.79
C THR A 190 -35.20 16.39 -17.05
N ALA A 191 -35.45 17.30 -18.01
CA ALA A 191 -36.14 16.96 -19.26
C ALA A 191 -35.42 15.93 -20.12
N ARG A 192 -34.09 15.88 -20.01
CA ARG A 192 -33.21 14.93 -20.73
C ARG A 192 -32.69 13.82 -19.84
N ASN A 193 -33.11 13.72 -18.59
CA ASN A 193 -32.53 12.83 -17.59
C ASN A 193 -31.00 13.00 -17.44
N VAL A 194 -30.53 14.25 -17.48
CA VAL A 194 -29.13 14.57 -17.22
C VAL A 194 -28.97 14.95 -15.76
N PHE A 195 -28.04 14.31 -15.07
CA PHE A 195 -27.67 14.57 -13.69
C PHE A 195 -26.15 14.64 -13.57
N ASN A 196 -25.62 15.73 -13.03
CA ASN A 196 -24.18 15.93 -12.80
C ASN A 196 -23.33 15.67 -14.06
N GLY A 197 -23.77 16.15 -15.22
CA GLY A 197 -23.12 15.95 -16.51
C GLY A 197 -23.31 14.57 -17.14
N CYS A 198 -24.06 13.67 -16.51
CA CYS A 198 -24.33 12.31 -16.95
C CYS A 198 -25.77 12.16 -17.44
N GLU A 199 -25.97 11.78 -18.70
CA GLU A 199 -27.28 11.45 -19.28
C GLU A 199 -27.58 9.96 -19.03
N ILE A 200 -28.72 9.65 -18.42
CA ILE A 200 -29.10 8.27 -18.06
C ILE A 200 -30.45 7.87 -18.69
N ASN A 201 -30.66 6.58 -18.83
CA ASN A 201 -31.97 6.04 -19.19
C ASN A 201 -32.83 5.78 -17.94
N GLU A 202 -34.06 5.27 -18.14
CA GLU A 202 -35.00 4.94 -17.08
C GLU A 202 -34.49 3.92 -16.06
N TRP A 203 -33.50 3.09 -16.44
CA TRP A 203 -32.86 2.08 -15.60
C TRP A 203 -31.58 2.59 -14.89
N GLY A 204 -31.25 3.88 -15.05
CA GLY A 204 -30.01 4.45 -14.51
C GLY A 204 -28.74 4.12 -15.32
N ARG A 205 -28.88 3.49 -16.51
CA ARG A 205 -27.72 3.22 -17.39
C ARG A 205 -27.32 4.51 -18.11
N VAL A 206 -26.02 4.80 -18.07
CA VAL A 206 -25.44 5.96 -18.74
C VAL A 206 -25.60 5.85 -20.27
N ARG A 207 -26.09 6.91 -20.89
CA ARG A 207 -26.24 7.06 -22.34
C ARG A 207 -25.18 7.97 -22.95
N ALA A 208 -24.83 9.03 -22.24
CA ALA A 208 -23.82 9.98 -22.70
C ALA A 208 -23.27 10.80 -21.53
N TRP A 209 -22.13 11.41 -21.78
CA TRP A 209 -21.46 12.36 -20.91
C TRP A 209 -21.38 13.73 -21.58
N HIS A 210 -21.62 14.78 -20.80
CA HIS A 210 -21.48 16.16 -21.25
C HIS A 210 -20.14 16.70 -20.76
N VAL A 211 -19.25 17.07 -21.67
CA VAL A 211 -17.86 17.37 -21.41
C VAL A 211 -17.51 18.75 -21.94
N TYR A 212 -16.83 19.56 -21.14
CA TYR A 212 -16.26 20.82 -21.62
C TYR A 212 -15.22 20.56 -22.72
N LYS A 213 -15.18 21.44 -23.74
CA LYS A 213 -14.20 21.38 -24.82
C LYS A 213 -12.78 21.73 -24.37
N LYS A 214 -12.66 22.51 -23.28
CA LYS A 214 -11.38 22.94 -22.68
C LYS A 214 -11.50 22.85 -21.17
N HIS A 215 -10.39 22.61 -20.52
CA HIS A 215 -10.36 22.51 -19.05
C HIS A 215 -10.76 23.84 -18.40
N PRO A 216 -11.76 23.87 -17.48
CA PRO A 216 -12.29 25.10 -16.89
C PRO A 216 -11.23 25.87 -16.09
N GLY A 217 -10.25 25.20 -15.49
CA GLY A 217 -9.16 25.82 -14.73
C GLY A 217 -8.06 26.47 -15.57
N GLU A 218 -8.04 26.28 -16.88
CA GLU A 218 -7.05 26.86 -17.80
C GLU A 218 -7.57 28.10 -18.54
N LEU A 219 -8.86 28.40 -18.38
CA LEU A 219 -9.49 29.51 -19.07
C LEU A 219 -9.54 30.75 -18.19
N MET A 220 -9.20 31.91 -18.76
CA MET A 220 -9.41 33.20 -18.08
C MET A 220 -10.90 33.53 -17.87
N ASN A 221 -11.76 33.02 -18.76
CA ASN A 221 -13.22 33.08 -18.62
C ASN A 221 -13.74 31.68 -18.37
N LEU A 222 -14.62 31.54 -17.37
CA LEU A 222 -15.29 30.27 -17.11
C LEU A 222 -16.05 29.78 -18.36
N PRO A 223 -15.90 28.51 -18.76
CA PRO A 223 -16.64 27.96 -19.87
C PRO A 223 -18.15 27.99 -19.55
N THR A 224 -18.93 28.32 -20.55
CA THR A 224 -20.39 28.30 -20.40
C THR A 224 -20.91 26.88 -20.62
N LEU A 225 -22.08 26.57 -20.04
CA LEU A 225 -22.77 25.29 -20.27
C LEU A 225 -23.14 25.06 -21.76
N ASN A 226 -23.06 26.09 -22.60
CA ASN A 226 -23.23 25.97 -24.06
C ASN A 226 -22.00 25.43 -24.77
N ASP A 227 -20.84 25.40 -24.11
CA ASP A 227 -19.58 24.89 -24.69
C ASP A 227 -19.37 23.40 -24.43
N LEU A 228 -20.42 22.70 -24.01
CA LEU A 228 -20.38 21.27 -23.76
C LEU A 228 -20.45 20.47 -25.07
N LYS A 229 -19.65 19.42 -25.11
CA LYS A 229 -19.64 18.37 -26.12
C LYS A 229 -20.35 17.15 -25.50
N ARG A 230 -21.36 16.60 -26.18
CA ARG A 230 -22.00 15.36 -25.77
C ARG A 230 -21.22 14.18 -26.34
N ILE A 231 -20.69 13.32 -25.46
CA ILE A 231 -19.97 12.11 -25.84
C ILE A 231 -20.84 10.90 -25.47
N PRO A 232 -21.20 10.04 -26.42
CA PRO A 232 -21.94 8.81 -26.13
C PRO A 232 -21.18 7.89 -25.18
N ALA A 233 -21.93 7.11 -24.37
CA ALA A 233 -21.34 6.25 -23.35
C ALA A 233 -20.47 5.13 -23.93
N ASP A 234 -20.78 4.66 -25.16
CA ASP A 234 -19.96 3.69 -25.90
C ASP A 234 -18.60 4.26 -26.37
N ARG A 235 -18.42 5.58 -26.28
CA ARG A 235 -17.16 6.28 -26.61
C ARG A 235 -16.44 6.84 -25.38
N MET A 236 -16.93 6.54 -24.17
CA MET A 236 -16.34 7.07 -22.94
C MET A 236 -16.23 5.97 -21.90
N LEU A 237 -15.03 5.73 -21.43
CA LEU A 237 -14.80 4.95 -20.23
C LEU A 237 -14.86 5.86 -19.01
N HIS A 238 -15.54 5.40 -17.96
CA HIS A 238 -15.62 6.06 -16.67
C HIS A 238 -14.97 5.15 -15.62
N ILE A 239 -13.81 5.53 -15.15
CA ILE A 239 -13.01 4.80 -14.17
C ILE A 239 -13.20 5.51 -12.82
N ALA A 240 -13.99 4.95 -11.91
CA ALA A 240 -14.45 5.66 -10.73
C ALA A 240 -14.49 4.80 -9.46
N GLU A 241 -14.31 5.44 -8.31
CA GLU A 241 -14.54 4.87 -6.98
C GLU A 241 -16.02 5.06 -6.60
N LEU A 242 -16.81 4.00 -6.74
CA LEU A 242 -18.24 3.98 -6.48
C LEU A 242 -18.52 3.13 -5.23
N THR A 243 -18.99 3.76 -4.16
CA THR A 243 -19.22 3.09 -2.86
C THR A 243 -20.67 2.80 -2.56
N ARG A 244 -21.62 3.40 -3.30
CA ARG A 244 -23.08 3.25 -3.10
C ARG A 244 -23.77 2.84 -4.39
N ILE A 245 -24.80 1.98 -4.26
CA ILE A 245 -25.66 1.59 -5.40
C ILE A 245 -26.35 2.85 -5.97
N GLY A 246 -26.32 2.98 -7.31
CA GLY A 246 -26.90 4.13 -8.02
C GLY A 246 -26.05 5.41 -7.97
N GLN A 247 -24.85 5.37 -7.42
CA GLN A 247 -23.89 6.46 -7.51
C GLN A 247 -23.34 6.57 -8.93
N MET A 248 -23.41 7.77 -9.52
CA MET A 248 -22.98 8.03 -10.90
C MET A 248 -21.58 8.64 -11.00
N ARG A 249 -21.14 9.34 -9.97
CA ARG A 249 -19.86 10.06 -9.96
C ARG A 249 -18.97 9.57 -8.83
N GLY A 250 -17.70 9.44 -9.09
CA GLY A 250 -16.71 8.94 -8.13
C GLY A 250 -16.38 9.92 -7.00
N ILE A 251 -16.00 9.38 -5.85
CA ILE A 251 -15.49 10.13 -4.69
C ILE A 251 -14.20 9.46 -4.24
N THR A 252 -13.17 10.27 -3.99
CA THR A 252 -11.87 9.76 -3.53
C THR A 252 -11.99 8.89 -2.28
N PRO A 253 -11.29 7.74 -2.19
CA PRO A 253 -11.25 6.91 -0.99
C PRO A 253 -10.63 7.65 0.20
N TYR A 254 -9.91 8.73 -0.02
CA TYR A 254 -9.34 9.58 1.02
C TYR A 254 -10.37 10.45 1.75
N ALA A 255 -11.62 10.53 1.28
CA ALA A 255 -12.65 11.39 1.86
C ALA A 255 -12.83 11.21 3.38
N SER A 256 -12.66 9.98 3.89
CA SER A 256 -12.79 9.68 5.33
C SER A 256 -11.58 10.09 6.17
N VAL A 257 -10.43 10.35 5.55
CA VAL A 257 -9.15 10.54 6.25
C VAL A 257 -8.50 11.90 5.99
N ILE A 258 -9.04 12.74 5.09
CA ILE A 258 -8.49 14.05 4.75
C ILE A 258 -8.30 14.91 6.00
N THR A 259 -9.34 15.10 6.81
CA THR A 259 -9.25 15.93 8.03
C THR A 259 -8.21 15.41 9.01
N ARG A 260 -8.12 14.09 9.16
CA ARG A 260 -7.12 13.47 10.04
C ARG A 260 -5.69 13.76 9.59
N ILE A 261 -5.41 13.71 8.29
CA ILE A 261 -4.06 13.93 7.78
C ILE A 261 -3.68 15.43 7.81
N GLU A 262 -4.65 16.31 7.63
CA GLU A 262 -4.47 17.75 7.84
C GLU A 262 -4.14 18.06 9.31
N ASP A 263 -4.89 17.49 10.26
CA ASP A 263 -4.62 17.62 11.70
C ASP A 263 -3.20 17.13 12.08
N ILE A 264 -2.72 16.04 11.47
CA ILE A 264 -1.35 15.55 11.69
C ILE A 264 -0.33 16.59 11.23
N LYS A 265 -0.51 17.14 10.04
CA LYS A 265 0.38 18.16 9.48
C LYS A 265 0.46 19.39 10.36
N ASP A 266 -0.69 19.91 10.77
CA ASP A 266 -0.78 21.10 11.61
C ASP A 266 -0.16 20.86 13.00
N TYR A 267 -0.37 19.68 13.55
CA TYR A 267 0.25 19.28 14.83
C TYR A 267 1.77 19.15 14.70
N GLU A 268 2.28 18.50 13.66
CA GLU A 268 3.72 18.38 13.41
C GLU A 268 4.38 19.75 13.18
N GLU A 269 3.69 20.66 12.49
CA GLU A 269 4.20 22.03 12.28
C GLU A 269 4.24 22.80 13.60
N SER A 270 3.17 22.73 14.39
CA SER A 270 3.08 23.36 15.70
C SER A 270 4.18 22.84 16.64
N GLU A 271 4.45 21.54 16.63
CA GLU A 271 5.50 20.93 17.45
C GLU A 271 6.90 21.36 16.99
N ARG A 272 7.14 21.44 15.68
CA ARG A 272 8.41 21.95 15.13
C ARG A 272 8.63 23.41 15.50
N VAL A 273 7.59 24.24 15.46
CA VAL A 273 7.66 25.64 15.88
C VAL A 273 7.94 25.74 17.37
N ALA A 274 7.22 24.97 18.20
CA ALA A 274 7.44 24.93 19.65
C ALA A 274 8.87 24.48 19.99
N ALA A 275 9.40 23.47 19.32
CA ALA A 275 10.77 23.00 19.49
C ALA A 275 11.81 24.09 19.09
N LYS A 276 11.56 24.82 17.98
CA LYS A 276 12.41 25.94 17.57
C LYS A 276 12.40 27.08 18.57
N ILE A 277 11.24 27.40 19.14
CA ILE A 277 11.11 28.41 20.19
C ILE A 277 11.86 27.95 21.45
N ALA A 278 11.62 26.70 21.89
CA ALA A 278 12.29 26.12 23.04
C ALA A 278 13.81 26.15 22.92
N ALA A 279 14.35 25.82 21.72
CA ALA A 279 15.78 25.87 21.45
C ALA A 279 16.38 27.29 21.46
N ARG A 280 15.54 28.31 21.35
CA ARG A 280 15.96 29.73 21.38
C ARG A 280 15.65 30.43 22.70
N MET A 281 14.92 29.78 23.61
CA MET A 281 14.66 30.32 24.93
C MET A 281 15.94 30.30 25.74
N GLY A 282 16.30 31.48 26.21
CA GLY A 282 17.40 31.68 27.13
C GLY A 282 16.93 31.62 28.59
N PRO A 283 17.85 31.69 29.53
CA PRO A 283 17.52 31.85 30.93
C PRO A 283 16.84 33.21 31.19
N TYR A 284 15.99 33.22 32.18
CA TYR A 284 15.39 34.47 32.67
C TYR A 284 15.83 34.73 34.11
N ILE A 285 15.89 35.99 34.47
CA ILE A 285 16.16 36.40 35.83
C ILE A 285 14.83 36.55 36.56
N LYS A 286 14.62 35.73 37.58
CA LYS A 286 13.51 35.84 38.50
C LYS A 286 13.95 36.71 39.68
N ARG A 287 13.16 37.73 39.99
CA ARG A 287 13.34 38.54 41.18
C ARG A 287 12.35 38.12 42.24
N LEU A 288 12.83 37.77 43.41
CA LEU A 288 11.99 37.61 44.59
C LEU A 288 11.54 39.00 45.05
N ALA A 289 10.30 39.08 45.57
CA ALA A 289 9.75 40.36 46.03
C ALA A 289 10.74 41.08 46.98
N PRO A 290 10.90 42.41 46.87
CA PRO A 290 11.85 43.11 47.68
C PRO A 290 11.51 42.93 49.15
N SER A 291 12.41 42.32 49.93
CA SER A 291 12.48 42.58 51.38
C SER A 291 13.00 43.99 51.52
N ASP A 292 12.48 44.77 52.41
CA ASP A 292 12.73 46.21 52.61
C ASP A 292 14.21 46.61 52.81
N GLU A 293 15.13 45.69 52.80
CA GLU A 293 16.56 45.92 52.94
C GLU A 293 17.31 45.44 51.73
N GLY A 294 17.64 46.35 50.79
CA GLY A 294 18.67 46.13 49.77
C GLY A 294 18.27 46.12 48.29
N TYR A 295 17.05 46.52 47.92
CA TYR A 295 16.72 46.77 46.51
C TYR A 295 17.36 48.08 46.03
N THR A 296 18.51 48.02 45.44
CA THR A 296 18.99 49.08 44.56
C THR A 296 18.19 48.98 43.26
N GLY A 297 17.26 49.89 43.05
CA GLY A 297 16.43 49.98 41.84
C GLY A 297 17.23 49.92 40.56
N PRO A 298 16.57 49.83 39.40
CA PRO A 298 17.26 49.80 38.12
C PRO A 298 18.25 50.97 38.06
N THR A 299 19.46 50.67 37.56
CA THR A 299 20.44 51.72 37.29
C THR A 299 19.78 52.73 36.35
N VAL A 300 19.64 53.98 36.81
CA VAL A 300 19.04 55.07 36.02
C VAL A 300 20.15 55.86 35.34
N ASP A 301 19.87 56.37 34.15
CA ASP A 301 20.75 57.31 33.47
C ASP A 301 20.73 58.73 34.16
N ALA A 302 21.51 59.64 33.64
CA ALA A 302 21.57 61.02 34.17
C ALA A 302 20.24 61.79 34.10
N ASP A 303 19.29 61.26 33.28
CA ASP A 303 17.95 61.82 33.05
C ASP A 303 16.88 61.11 33.86
N GLY A 304 17.24 60.08 34.67
CA GLY A 304 16.32 59.37 35.53
C GLY A 304 15.58 58.20 34.82
N ASN A 305 15.95 57.82 33.59
CA ASN A 305 15.35 56.74 32.88
C ASN A 305 16.04 55.43 33.27
N PRO A 306 15.29 54.32 33.45
CA PRO A 306 15.88 53.03 33.76
C PRO A 306 16.75 52.53 32.59
N ILE A 307 18.02 52.29 32.85
CA ILE A 307 18.93 51.67 31.86
C ILE A 307 18.56 50.21 31.73
N PRO A 308 18.12 49.77 30.54
CA PRO A 308 17.80 48.35 30.34
C PRO A 308 19.08 47.53 30.45
N ARG A 309 19.12 46.60 31.41
CA ARG A 309 20.21 45.66 31.57
C ARG A 309 20.14 44.64 30.44
N SER A 310 20.97 44.78 29.41
CA SER A 310 21.12 43.75 28.37
C SER A 310 22.11 42.70 28.84
N LEU A 311 21.62 41.48 29.01
CA LEU A 311 22.46 40.31 29.25
C LEU A 311 22.72 39.64 27.91
N SER A 312 23.96 39.63 27.46
CA SER A 312 24.36 38.81 26.31
C SER A 312 24.50 37.37 26.79
N TRP A 313 23.86 36.46 26.08
CA TRP A 313 23.96 35.02 26.36
C TRP A 313 25.00 34.41 25.44
N GLU A 314 26.07 33.85 26.02
CA GLU A 314 27.06 33.04 25.31
C GLU A 314 27.13 31.64 25.90
N VAL A 315 27.35 30.63 25.04
CA VAL A 315 27.43 29.22 25.47
C VAL A 315 28.64 29.05 26.39
N GLY A 316 28.38 28.53 27.59
CA GLY A 316 29.43 28.31 28.60
C GLY A 316 29.74 29.47 29.49
N GLN A 317 29.01 30.59 29.40
CA GLN A 317 29.17 31.75 30.29
C GLN A 317 28.57 31.48 31.67
N ILE A 318 29.36 31.72 32.73
CA ILE A 318 28.90 31.65 34.12
C ILE A 318 28.49 33.04 34.54
N TYR A 319 27.24 33.20 34.97
CA TYR A 319 26.73 34.47 35.51
C TYR A 319 26.96 34.49 37.01
N ASP A 320 28.00 35.16 37.44
CA ASP A 320 28.38 35.37 38.86
C ASP A 320 27.92 36.73 39.43
N GLN A 321 27.37 37.61 38.58
CA GLN A 321 26.96 38.98 38.95
C GLN A 321 25.44 39.12 39.09
N LEU A 322 24.84 38.25 39.91
CA LEU A 322 23.43 38.37 40.27
C LEU A 322 23.28 39.30 41.50
N ALA A 323 22.28 40.17 41.45
CA ALA A 323 21.94 40.97 42.62
C ALA A 323 21.28 40.13 43.72
N VAL A 324 21.34 40.57 44.96
CA VAL A 324 20.70 39.88 46.09
C VAL A 324 19.19 39.75 45.81
N GLY A 325 18.67 38.55 45.85
CA GLY A 325 17.26 38.23 45.53
C GLY A 325 16.98 37.94 44.05
N GLU A 326 17.99 37.90 43.19
CA GLU A 326 17.87 37.46 41.81
C GLU A 326 18.24 35.97 41.71
N GLU A 327 17.43 35.22 40.99
CA GLU A 327 17.63 33.79 40.68
C GLU A 327 17.56 33.62 39.16
N ILE A 328 18.49 32.86 38.59
CA ILE A 328 18.42 32.48 37.20
C ILE A 328 17.53 31.27 37.08
N GLY A 329 16.40 31.43 36.42
CA GLY A 329 15.55 30.32 36.00
C GLY A 329 15.80 29.96 34.53
N MET A 330 15.86 28.71 34.22
CA MET A 330 15.72 28.24 32.85
C MET A 330 14.26 27.96 32.56
N ILE A 331 13.77 28.40 31.42
CA ILE A 331 12.42 28.01 30.97
C ILE A 331 12.50 26.55 30.53
N ASP A 332 12.09 25.67 31.44
CA ASP A 332 11.95 24.24 31.12
C ASP A 332 10.69 24.05 30.29
N THR A 333 10.86 23.75 29.03
CA THR A 333 9.76 23.60 28.07
C THR A 333 9.42 22.16 27.83
N ASN A 334 9.74 21.18 28.57
CA ASN A 334 9.38 19.76 28.30
C ASN A 334 9.32 19.37 26.79
N ARG A 335 10.12 20.06 25.98
CA ARG A 335 10.18 19.87 24.52
C ARG A 335 11.54 19.30 24.12
N PRO A 336 11.60 18.33 23.17
CA PRO A 336 10.51 17.80 22.33
C PRO A 336 9.57 16.88 23.14
N ASN A 337 8.27 16.89 22.73
CA ASN A 337 7.23 16.09 23.39
C ASN A 337 7.50 14.58 23.25
N PRO A 338 7.72 13.83 24.35
CA PRO A 338 8.02 12.39 24.27
C PRO A 338 6.85 11.56 23.70
N ASN A 339 5.61 12.07 23.75
CA ASN A 339 4.43 11.42 23.23
C ASN A 339 4.18 11.68 21.74
N LEU A 340 4.96 12.53 21.09
CA LEU A 340 4.78 12.87 19.67
C LEU A 340 4.82 11.63 18.79
N VAL A 341 5.80 10.75 18.97
CA VAL A 341 5.98 9.55 18.15
C VAL A 341 4.80 8.58 18.29
N SER A 342 4.35 8.31 19.52
CA SER A 342 3.24 7.41 19.78
C SER A 342 1.90 7.96 19.25
N PHE A 343 1.65 9.25 19.41
CA PHE A 343 0.48 9.93 18.85
C PHE A 343 0.48 9.87 17.32
N ARG A 344 1.58 10.26 16.69
CA ARG A 344 1.76 10.21 15.23
C ARG A 344 1.53 8.80 14.69
N SER A 345 2.14 7.79 15.30
CA SER A 345 1.97 6.39 14.89
C SER A 345 0.52 5.93 14.98
N GLY A 346 -0.20 6.29 16.04
CA GLY A 346 -1.63 6.00 16.19
C GLY A 346 -2.49 6.64 15.10
N GLN A 347 -2.22 7.91 14.77
CA GLN A 347 -2.94 8.63 13.72
C GLN A 347 -2.65 8.05 12.33
N LEU A 348 -1.39 7.72 12.03
CA LEU A 348 -1.00 7.12 10.74
C LEU A 348 -1.55 5.70 10.56
N ARG A 349 -1.67 4.90 11.63
CA ARG A 349 -2.36 3.60 11.56
C ARG A 349 -3.84 3.76 11.20
N ALA A 350 -4.52 4.72 11.80
CA ALA A 350 -5.92 5.00 11.49
C ALA A 350 -6.09 5.58 10.07
N PHE A 351 -5.14 6.40 9.60
CA PHE A 351 -5.09 6.88 8.22
C PHE A 351 -4.90 5.73 7.23
N ALA A 352 -3.91 4.86 7.44
CA ALA A 352 -3.63 3.71 6.60
C ALA A 352 -4.83 2.74 6.54
N ALA A 353 -5.47 2.47 7.68
CA ALA A 353 -6.68 1.66 7.75
C ALA A 353 -7.85 2.28 6.96
N GLY A 354 -8.00 3.61 6.96
CA GLY A 354 -9.07 4.30 6.24
C GLY A 354 -8.94 4.27 4.72
N ILE A 355 -7.72 4.09 4.20
CA ILE A 355 -7.46 3.93 2.76
C ILE A 355 -7.12 2.48 2.37
N ALA A 356 -7.27 1.53 3.29
CA ALA A 356 -6.94 0.11 3.12
C ALA A 356 -5.50 -0.13 2.60
N ALA A 357 -4.54 0.67 3.10
CA ALA A 357 -3.12 0.54 2.78
C ALA A 357 -2.31 0.02 3.96
N SER A 358 -1.14 -0.57 3.69
CA SER A 358 -0.21 -1.01 4.73
C SER A 358 0.34 0.19 5.52
N TYR A 359 0.21 0.15 6.85
CA TYR A 359 0.80 1.16 7.74
C TYR A 359 2.31 1.26 7.56
N SER A 360 3.01 0.12 7.53
CA SER A 360 4.45 0.06 7.35
C SER A 360 4.90 0.70 6.04
N SER A 361 4.15 0.47 4.95
CA SER A 361 4.42 1.07 3.64
C SER A 361 4.17 2.57 3.59
N VAL A 362 3.11 3.06 4.26
CA VAL A 362 2.74 4.48 4.31
C VAL A 362 3.66 5.27 5.22
N SER A 363 3.94 4.75 6.42
CA SER A 363 4.77 5.43 7.42
C SER A 363 6.27 5.26 7.21
N ARG A 364 6.69 4.29 6.38
CA ARG A 364 8.08 3.83 6.23
C ARG A 364 8.68 3.36 7.55
N ASN A 365 7.84 2.97 8.49
CA ASN A 365 8.26 2.38 9.77
C ASN A 365 8.17 0.86 9.69
N TYR A 366 9.32 0.20 9.72
CA TYR A 366 9.45 -1.26 9.65
C TYR A 366 9.86 -1.85 11.01
N GLU A 367 9.66 -1.11 12.10
CA GLU A 367 9.85 -1.61 13.47
C GLU A 367 8.76 -2.63 13.79
N GLY A 368 9.13 -3.87 13.93
CA GLY A 368 8.21 -4.97 14.23
C GLY A 368 8.84 -6.33 13.99
N THR A 369 8.16 -7.39 14.44
CA THR A 369 8.59 -8.74 14.13
C THR A 369 8.29 -9.07 12.67
N TYR A 370 9.14 -9.86 12.04
CA TYR A 370 8.95 -10.34 10.66
C TYR A 370 7.56 -10.95 10.44
N SER A 371 7.06 -11.72 11.40
CA SER A 371 5.74 -12.36 11.31
C SER A 371 4.61 -11.33 11.29
N ALA A 372 4.69 -10.26 12.11
CA ALA A 372 3.66 -9.23 12.15
C ALA A 372 3.63 -8.40 10.86
N GLN A 373 4.80 -8.05 10.33
CA GLN A 373 4.90 -7.32 9.07
C GLN A 373 4.42 -8.17 7.88
N ARG A 374 4.74 -9.46 7.87
CA ARG A 374 4.24 -10.38 6.85
C ARG A 374 2.72 -10.52 6.92
N GLN A 375 2.14 -10.63 8.11
CA GLN A 375 0.69 -10.69 8.30
C GLN A 375 0.02 -9.42 7.75
N GLU A 376 0.55 -8.24 8.10
CA GLU A 376 0.05 -6.96 7.57
C GLU A 376 0.07 -6.92 6.04
N LEU A 377 1.18 -7.35 5.42
CA LEU A 377 1.30 -7.36 3.96
C LEU A 377 0.31 -8.32 3.30
N VAL A 378 0.13 -9.53 3.84
CA VAL A 378 -0.81 -10.53 3.31
C VAL A 378 -2.24 -9.99 3.37
N GLU A 379 -2.67 -9.42 4.50
CA GLU A 379 -4.00 -8.83 4.64
C GLU A 379 -4.21 -7.64 3.70
N THR A 380 -3.23 -6.75 3.63
CA THR A 380 -3.35 -5.56 2.77
C THR A 380 -3.33 -5.93 1.29
N PHE A 381 -2.59 -6.97 0.91
CA PHE A 381 -2.51 -7.39 -0.49
C PHE A 381 -3.87 -7.85 -1.06
N VAL A 382 -4.75 -8.38 -0.22
CA VAL A 382 -6.13 -8.70 -0.62
C VAL A 382 -6.88 -7.44 -1.06
N HIS A 383 -6.70 -6.31 -0.35
CA HIS A 383 -7.31 -5.03 -0.74
C HIS A 383 -6.74 -4.50 -2.06
N TYR A 384 -5.42 -4.62 -2.26
CA TYR A 384 -4.79 -4.23 -3.52
C TYR A 384 -5.28 -5.08 -4.70
N ALA A 385 -5.50 -6.38 -4.49
CA ALA A 385 -6.06 -7.26 -5.50
C ALA A 385 -7.48 -6.85 -5.91
N VAL A 386 -8.32 -6.42 -4.95
CA VAL A 386 -9.66 -5.87 -5.23
C VAL A 386 -9.57 -4.59 -6.06
N HIS A 387 -8.67 -3.66 -5.71
CA HIS A 387 -8.46 -2.44 -6.50
C HIS A 387 -7.96 -2.75 -7.91
N THR A 388 -7.11 -3.76 -8.05
CA THR A 388 -6.60 -4.21 -9.35
C THR A 388 -7.72 -4.80 -10.21
N ASP A 389 -8.53 -5.70 -9.66
CA ASP A 389 -9.65 -6.31 -10.39
C ASP A 389 -10.67 -5.26 -10.84
N ASP A 390 -11.00 -4.31 -9.96
CA ASP A 390 -11.87 -3.18 -10.28
C ASP A 390 -11.28 -2.29 -11.39
N PHE A 391 -9.98 -1.99 -11.32
CA PHE A 391 -9.29 -1.21 -12.36
C PHE A 391 -9.21 -1.96 -13.70
N VAL A 392 -8.95 -3.26 -13.67
CA VAL A 392 -9.00 -4.11 -14.87
C VAL A 392 -10.39 -4.08 -15.49
N GLY A 393 -11.44 -4.27 -14.69
CA GLY A 393 -12.82 -4.27 -15.15
C GLY A 393 -13.29 -2.94 -15.75
N GLN A 394 -12.85 -1.83 -15.17
CA GLN A 394 -13.26 -0.48 -15.62
C GLN A 394 -12.40 0.08 -16.74
N PHE A 395 -11.15 -0.34 -16.86
CA PHE A 395 -10.20 0.28 -17.79
C PHE A 395 -9.48 -0.73 -18.70
N ALA A 396 -8.65 -1.62 -18.15
CA ALA A 396 -7.77 -2.44 -18.98
C ALA A 396 -8.53 -3.39 -19.92
N ARG A 397 -9.61 -4.02 -19.41
CA ARG A 397 -10.44 -4.94 -20.20
C ARG A 397 -11.18 -4.25 -21.33
N PRO A 398 -11.94 -3.16 -21.10
CA PRO A 398 -12.61 -2.45 -22.20
C PRO A 398 -11.65 -1.92 -23.25
N VAL A 399 -10.45 -1.45 -22.84
CA VAL A 399 -9.44 -0.98 -23.79
C VAL A 399 -8.89 -2.12 -24.63
N CYS A 400 -8.67 -3.29 -24.03
CA CYS A 400 -8.18 -4.47 -24.75
C CYS A 400 -9.24 -5.01 -25.73
N GLU A 401 -10.51 -5.05 -25.33
CA GLU A 401 -11.61 -5.45 -26.20
C GLU A 401 -11.75 -4.52 -27.41
N ASP A 402 -11.74 -3.19 -27.19
CA ASP A 402 -11.73 -2.20 -28.27
C ASP A 402 -10.53 -2.37 -29.22
N PHE A 403 -9.34 -2.62 -28.65
CA PHE A 403 -8.14 -2.84 -29.43
C PHE A 403 -8.28 -4.04 -30.36
N ILE A 404 -8.80 -5.17 -29.87
CA ILE A 404 -9.03 -6.39 -30.64
C ILE A 404 -9.99 -6.11 -31.80
N ASP A 405 -11.11 -5.42 -31.51
CA ASP A 405 -12.11 -5.07 -32.52
C ASP A 405 -11.54 -4.15 -33.60
N VAL A 406 -10.80 -3.13 -33.20
CA VAL A 406 -10.21 -2.17 -34.17
C VAL A 406 -9.07 -2.80 -34.96
N ALA A 407 -8.28 -3.71 -34.36
CA ALA A 407 -7.22 -4.43 -35.05
C ALA A 407 -7.78 -5.37 -36.14
N ASP A 408 -8.90 -6.06 -35.86
CA ASP A 408 -9.60 -6.87 -36.86
C ASP A 408 -10.24 -6.01 -37.96
N LEU A 409 -11.01 -4.99 -37.57
CA LEU A 409 -11.69 -4.10 -38.50
C LEU A 409 -10.75 -3.32 -39.41
N SER A 410 -9.56 -2.95 -38.92
CA SER A 410 -8.52 -2.27 -39.72
C SER A 410 -7.72 -3.25 -40.58
N GLY A 411 -7.88 -4.56 -40.40
CA GLY A 411 -7.16 -5.59 -41.13
C GLY A 411 -5.70 -5.77 -40.72
N VAL A 412 -5.27 -5.16 -39.62
CA VAL A 412 -3.92 -5.34 -39.03
C VAL A 412 -3.75 -6.75 -38.52
N VAL A 413 -4.78 -7.28 -37.89
CA VAL A 413 -4.87 -8.70 -37.47
C VAL A 413 -6.10 -9.29 -38.14
N ARG A 414 -6.00 -10.53 -38.62
CA ARG A 414 -7.12 -11.20 -39.28
C ARG A 414 -7.67 -12.33 -38.41
N LYS A 415 -8.95 -12.23 -38.10
CA LYS A 415 -9.65 -13.25 -37.34
C LYS A 415 -9.71 -14.57 -38.11
N PRO A 416 -9.19 -15.69 -37.57
CA PRO A 416 -9.22 -16.99 -38.20
C PRO A 416 -10.64 -17.55 -38.27
N LYS A 417 -10.92 -18.39 -39.27
CA LYS A 417 -12.25 -19.03 -39.44
C LYS A 417 -12.53 -20.16 -38.44
N ASP A 418 -11.49 -20.76 -37.90
CA ASP A 418 -11.53 -21.85 -36.93
C ASP A 418 -11.52 -21.37 -35.49
N LEU A 419 -11.61 -20.03 -35.27
CA LEU A 419 -11.71 -19.44 -33.95
C LEU A 419 -13.08 -19.71 -33.34
N LYS A 420 -13.11 -20.12 -32.06
CA LYS A 420 -14.35 -20.26 -31.30
C LYS A 420 -14.94 -18.86 -31.04
N ALA A 421 -16.20 -18.66 -31.42
CA ALA A 421 -16.87 -17.37 -31.29
C ALA A 421 -16.83 -16.86 -29.83
N GLY A 422 -16.41 -15.62 -29.64
CA GLY A 422 -16.27 -14.95 -28.34
C GLY A 422 -14.92 -15.20 -27.67
N SER A 423 -14.14 -16.20 -28.10
CA SER A 423 -12.83 -16.48 -27.49
C SER A 423 -11.73 -15.48 -27.89
N GLU A 424 -11.99 -14.63 -28.86
CA GLU A 424 -11.11 -13.50 -29.18
C GLU A 424 -10.86 -12.58 -27.98
N TYR A 425 -11.83 -12.51 -27.05
CA TYR A 425 -11.76 -11.74 -25.80
C TYR A 425 -11.29 -12.58 -24.59
N ASP A 426 -10.90 -13.82 -24.81
CA ASP A 426 -10.27 -14.62 -23.77
C ASP A 426 -8.85 -14.07 -23.52
N VAL A 427 -8.73 -13.20 -22.53
CA VAL A 427 -7.50 -12.48 -22.22
C VAL A 427 -7.22 -12.60 -20.73
N LEU A 428 -5.98 -12.94 -20.40
CA LEU A 428 -5.50 -12.96 -19.03
C LEU A 428 -4.81 -11.63 -18.70
N TYR A 429 -5.23 -11.00 -17.60
CA TYR A 429 -4.65 -9.77 -17.10
C TYR A 429 -3.65 -10.11 -16.00
N LEU A 430 -2.37 -9.78 -16.25
CA LEU A 430 -1.25 -10.05 -15.34
C LEU A 430 -1.08 -8.87 -14.38
N ALA A 431 -1.66 -9.01 -13.20
CA ALA A 431 -1.61 -8.02 -12.14
C ALA A 431 -0.27 -8.06 -11.37
N PRO A 432 0.08 -6.98 -10.63
CA PRO A 432 1.19 -7.02 -9.70
C PRO A 432 1.01 -8.15 -8.68
N SER A 433 2.06 -8.94 -8.47
CA SER A 433 2.06 -9.99 -7.47
C SER A 433 2.69 -9.50 -6.17
N MET A 434 2.35 -10.14 -5.06
CA MET A 434 2.98 -9.89 -3.78
C MET A 434 4.50 -10.12 -3.90
N PRO A 435 5.35 -9.15 -3.56
CA PRO A 435 6.80 -9.33 -3.60
C PRO A 435 7.25 -10.43 -2.64
N TRP A 436 8.21 -11.24 -3.06
CA TRP A 436 8.81 -12.24 -2.19
C TRP A 436 9.67 -11.57 -1.13
N ILE A 437 9.36 -11.81 0.13
CA ILE A 437 10.10 -11.25 1.27
C ILE A 437 11.37 -12.09 1.52
N ASP A 438 11.24 -13.42 1.44
CA ASP A 438 12.35 -14.38 1.53
C ASP A 438 12.35 -15.25 0.27
N PRO A 439 13.08 -14.84 -0.78
CA PRO A 439 13.06 -15.54 -2.07
C PRO A 439 13.42 -17.02 -1.99
N ALA A 440 14.33 -17.39 -1.07
CA ALA A 440 14.76 -18.77 -0.93
C ALA A 440 13.66 -19.68 -0.36
N LYS A 441 13.01 -19.24 0.74
CA LYS A 441 11.92 -20.00 1.37
C LYS A 441 10.67 -20.05 0.49
N GLU A 442 10.36 -18.96 -0.19
CA GLU A 442 9.19 -18.91 -1.08
C GLU A 442 9.40 -19.76 -2.32
N ALA A 443 10.59 -19.72 -2.93
CA ALA A 443 10.94 -20.60 -4.04
C ALA A 443 10.83 -22.09 -3.63
N GLN A 444 11.32 -22.44 -2.43
CA GLN A 444 11.20 -23.80 -1.93
C GLN A 444 9.76 -24.20 -1.66
N ALA A 445 8.94 -23.30 -1.12
CA ALA A 445 7.51 -23.54 -0.90
C ALA A 445 6.77 -23.79 -2.23
N TRP A 446 7.01 -22.95 -3.24
CA TRP A 446 6.44 -23.14 -4.57
C TRP A 446 6.88 -24.43 -5.23
N LEU A 447 8.18 -24.77 -5.14
CA LEU A 447 8.69 -26.05 -5.64
C LEU A 447 7.95 -27.22 -5.00
N THR A 448 7.73 -27.16 -3.69
CA THR A 448 7.00 -28.21 -2.95
C THR A 448 5.54 -28.30 -3.41
N LEU A 449 4.85 -27.16 -3.61
CA LEU A 449 3.46 -27.13 -4.06
C LEU A 449 3.31 -27.67 -5.49
N VAL A 450 4.22 -27.31 -6.40
CA VAL A 450 4.23 -27.83 -7.78
C VAL A 450 4.52 -29.33 -7.78
N GLN A 451 5.50 -29.81 -7.00
CA GLN A 451 5.81 -31.24 -6.90
C GLN A 451 4.67 -32.05 -6.29
N ALA A 452 3.90 -31.47 -5.35
CA ALA A 452 2.72 -32.09 -4.76
C ALA A 452 1.46 -32.03 -5.67
N GLY A 453 1.52 -31.34 -6.80
CA GLY A 453 0.40 -31.17 -7.73
C GLY A 453 -0.65 -30.13 -7.26
N PHE A 454 -0.35 -29.32 -6.25
CA PHE A 454 -1.26 -28.26 -5.76
C PHE A 454 -1.14 -26.95 -6.53
N ALA A 455 -0.09 -26.78 -7.32
CA ALA A 455 0.11 -25.64 -8.20
C ALA A 455 0.76 -26.09 -9.51
N SER A 456 0.64 -25.31 -10.57
CA SER A 456 1.35 -25.53 -11.84
C SER A 456 2.55 -24.57 -11.96
N GLU A 457 3.54 -24.96 -12.75
CA GLU A 457 4.67 -24.08 -13.11
C GLU A 457 4.18 -22.82 -13.81
N VAL A 458 3.17 -22.94 -14.67
CA VAL A 458 2.50 -21.82 -15.36
C VAL A 458 1.92 -20.81 -14.36
N GLU A 459 1.25 -21.30 -13.32
CA GLU A 459 0.70 -20.44 -12.26
C GLU A 459 1.81 -19.66 -11.53
N VAL A 460 2.92 -20.31 -11.21
CA VAL A 460 4.06 -19.65 -10.52
C VAL A 460 4.68 -18.58 -11.40
N ILE A 461 4.83 -18.83 -12.71
CA ILE A 461 5.36 -17.87 -13.68
C ILE A 461 4.45 -16.64 -13.76
N ARG A 462 3.14 -16.84 -13.89
CA ARG A 462 2.13 -15.77 -13.94
C ARG A 462 2.09 -14.96 -12.65
N LYS A 463 2.17 -15.61 -11.49
CA LYS A 463 2.27 -14.91 -10.19
C LYS A 463 3.53 -14.04 -10.06
N ARG A 464 4.56 -14.30 -10.85
CA ARG A 464 5.75 -13.43 -10.96
C ARG A 464 5.57 -12.30 -11.98
N GLY A 465 4.40 -12.18 -12.61
CA GLY A 465 4.10 -11.14 -13.60
C GLY A 465 4.74 -11.38 -14.98
N MET A 466 5.06 -12.64 -15.30
CA MET A 466 5.64 -13.02 -16.61
C MET A 466 4.67 -13.89 -17.39
N SER A 467 4.69 -13.76 -18.73
CA SER A 467 4.01 -14.70 -19.60
C SER A 467 4.79 -16.01 -19.67
N PRO A 468 4.14 -17.19 -19.50
CA PRO A 468 4.79 -18.49 -19.65
C PRO A 468 5.38 -18.71 -21.04
N GLU A 469 4.69 -18.28 -22.09
CA GLU A 469 5.12 -18.41 -23.48
C GLU A 469 6.40 -17.61 -23.71
N ALA A 470 6.42 -16.33 -23.32
CA ALA A 470 7.60 -15.47 -23.44
C ALA A 470 8.80 -16.02 -22.63
N LEU A 471 8.54 -16.61 -21.47
CA LEU A 471 9.59 -17.24 -20.67
C LEU A 471 10.16 -18.48 -21.36
N ILE A 472 9.30 -19.34 -21.95
CA ILE A 472 9.74 -20.53 -22.68
C ILE A 472 10.59 -20.14 -23.89
N GLU A 473 10.14 -19.17 -24.69
CA GLU A 473 10.90 -18.65 -25.83
C GLU A 473 12.25 -18.06 -25.40
N GLN A 474 12.26 -17.28 -24.33
CA GLN A 474 13.50 -16.71 -23.79
C GLN A 474 14.48 -17.80 -23.35
N VAL A 475 13.98 -18.82 -22.65
CA VAL A 475 14.78 -19.96 -22.17
C VAL A 475 15.29 -20.78 -23.35
N ASP A 476 14.45 -21.08 -24.36
CA ASP A 476 14.86 -21.83 -25.55
C ASP A 476 15.92 -21.09 -26.36
N LEU A 477 15.70 -19.80 -26.64
CA LEU A 477 16.67 -18.96 -27.33
C LEU A 477 18.02 -18.90 -26.57
N TRP A 478 17.96 -18.75 -25.24
CA TRP A 478 19.14 -18.73 -24.39
C TRP A 478 19.86 -20.07 -24.42
N ARG A 479 19.14 -21.18 -24.32
CA ARG A 479 19.70 -22.53 -24.36
C ARG A 479 20.36 -22.82 -25.71
N LYS A 480 19.74 -22.44 -26.83
CA LYS A 480 20.34 -22.55 -28.16
C LYS A 480 21.63 -21.77 -28.27
N LYS A 481 21.65 -20.51 -27.83
CA LYS A 481 22.87 -19.67 -27.80
C LYS A 481 23.97 -20.27 -26.92
N CYS A 482 23.63 -20.87 -25.80
CA CYS A 482 24.59 -21.54 -24.93
C CYS A 482 25.16 -22.79 -25.60
N GLN A 483 24.31 -23.57 -26.24
CA GLN A 483 24.72 -24.78 -26.98
C GLN A 483 25.66 -24.44 -28.13
N ASP A 484 25.36 -23.40 -28.91
CA ASP A 484 26.23 -22.91 -30.01
C ASP A 484 27.61 -22.47 -29.52
N LYS A 485 27.69 -21.97 -28.28
CA LYS A 485 28.96 -21.57 -27.64
C LYS A 485 29.60 -22.67 -26.81
N GLY A 486 29.05 -23.89 -26.78
CA GLY A 486 29.54 -24.98 -25.97
C GLY A 486 29.41 -24.79 -24.46
N LEU A 487 28.46 -23.93 -24.01
CA LEU A 487 28.18 -23.67 -22.60
C LEU A 487 26.99 -24.49 -22.10
N SER A 488 27.09 -25.06 -20.91
CA SER A 488 26.00 -25.76 -20.24
C SER A 488 25.86 -25.27 -18.81
N PHE A 489 24.60 -25.13 -18.37
CA PHE A 489 24.25 -24.68 -17.02
C PHE A 489 23.51 -25.78 -16.26
N ASN A 490 23.64 -25.76 -14.93
CA ASN A 490 22.99 -26.74 -14.03
C ASN A 490 21.46 -26.74 -14.11
N SER A 491 20.85 -25.71 -14.67
CA SER A 491 19.41 -25.61 -14.92
C SER A 491 18.92 -26.50 -16.08
N ASN A 492 19.84 -27.14 -16.84
CA ASN A 492 19.45 -28.02 -17.94
C ASN A 492 19.07 -29.41 -17.43
N ALA A 493 17.79 -29.64 -17.12
CA ALA A 493 17.28 -30.91 -16.64
C ALA A 493 17.43 -32.06 -17.66
N ALA A 494 17.35 -31.75 -18.95
CA ALA A 494 17.56 -32.75 -20.00
C ALA A 494 18.96 -33.33 -19.99
N LEU A 495 19.99 -32.50 -19.75
CA LEU A 495 21.36 -32.96 -19.62
C LEU A 495 21.52 -33.91 -18.42
N LYS A 496 20.92 -33.57 -17.28
CA LYS A 496 20.93 -34.46 -16.09
C LYS A 496 20.25 -35.81 -16.37
N MET A 497 19.16 -35.77 -17.11
CA MET A 497 18.39 -36.97 -17.45
C MET A 497 19.20 -37.90 -18.36
N VAL A 498 19.83 -37.37 -19.42
CA VAL A 498 20.72 -38.11 -20.31
C VAL A 498 21.94 -38.68 -19.56
N LEU A 499 22.58 -37.86 -18.71
CA LEU A 499 23.72 -38.33 -17.91
C LEU A 499 23.32 -39.44 -16.93
N ASN A 500 22.14 -39.35 -16.29
CA ASN A 500 21.63 -40.40 -15.41
C ASN A 500 21.30 -41.68 -16.18
N GLN A 501 20.72 -41.56 -17.38
CA GLN A 501 20.50 -42.74 -18.27
C GLN A 501 21.79 -43.39 -18.69
N THR A 502 22.78 -42.59 -19.08
CA THR A 502 24.13 -43.11 -19.45
C THR A 502 24.79 -43.85 -18.30
N VAL A 503 24.64 -43.38 -17.07
CA VAL A 503 25.19 -44.07 -15.87
C VAL A 503 24.42 -45.36 -15.57
N ALA A 504 23.09 -45.33 -15.76
CA ALA A 504 22.23 -46.46 -15.45
C ALA A 504 22.24 -47.57 -16.50
N ASP A 505 22.59 -47.27 -17.76
CA ASP A 505 22.59 -48.22 -18.86
C ASP A 505 23.75 -49.25 -18.69
N PRO A 506 23.45 -50.56 -18.54
CA PRO A 506 24.47 -51.59 -18.37
C PRO A 506 25.36 -51.78 -19.59
N THR A 507 24.93 -51.36 -20.78
CA THR A 507 25.65 -51.55 -22.05
C THR A 507 26.65 -50.40 -22.35
N THR A 508 26.62 -49.31 -21.59
CA THR A 508 27.50 -48.13 -21.78
C THR A 508 28.91 -48.44 -21.34
N ASP A 509 29.89 -48.01 -22.16
CA ASP A 509 31.32 -48.12 -21.88
C ASP A 509 31.69 -47.56 -20.47
N PRO A 510 32.52 -48.28 -19.70
CA PRO A 510 32.95 -47.86 -18.37
C PRO A 510 33.54 -46.43 -18.33
N THR A 511 34.25 -46.03 -19.40
CA THR A 511 34.84 -44.71 -19.55
C THR A 511 33.76 -43.61 -19.66
N ALA A 512 32.71 -43.87 -20.46
CA ALA A 512 31.57 -42.95 -20.62
C ALA A 512 30.77 -42.83 -19.32
N LYS A 513 30.61 -43.94 -18.57
CA LYS A 513 29.97 -43.90 -17.23
C LYS A 513 30.74 -43.08 -16.23
N ALA A 514 32.04 -43.21 -16.18
CA ALA A 514 32.90 -42.44 -15.29
C ALA A 514 32.83 -40.93 -15.61
N GLN A 515 32.83 -40.59 -16.90
CA GLN A 515 32.66 -39.20 -17.35
C GLN A 515 31.30 -38.63 -17.00
N ALA A 516 30.22 -39.40 -17.25
CA ALA A 516 28.87 -39.00 -16.90
C ALA A 516 28.71 -38.81 -15.37
N THR A 517 29.30 -39.68 -14.56
CA THR A 517 29.27 -39.57 -13.10
C THR A 517 30.05 -38.31 -12.63
N ALA A 518 31.23 -38.05 -13.19
CA ALA A 518 32.02 -36.87 -12.88
C ALA A 518 31.30 -35.58 -13.27
N LEU A 519 30.57 -35.58 -14.40
CA LEU A 519 29.76 -34.45 -14.83
C LEU A 519 28.54 -34.23 -13.91
N LEU A 520 27.88 -35.30 -13.48
CA LEU A 520 26.77 -35.22 -12.51
C LEU A 520 27.26 -34.68 -11.16
N ASP A 521 28.42 -35.09 -10.70
CA ASP A 521 29.03 -34.59 -9.47
C ASP A 521 29.42 -33.10 -9.59
N ALA A 522 29.99 -32.69 -10.72
CA ALA A 522 30.28 -31.29 -11.01
C ALA A 522 29.01 -30.43 -11.07
N ILE A 523 27.93 -30.95 -11.70
CA ILE A 523 26.60 -30.29 -11.73
C ILE A 523 26.02 -30.16 -10.32
N SER A 524 26.14 -31.19 -9.49
CA SER A 524 25.64 -31.16 -8.11
C SER A 524 26.36 -30.14 -7.24
N LYS A 525 27.64 -29.93 -7.51
CA LYS A 525 28.52 -28.96 -6.82
C LYS A 525 28.43 -27.52 -7.38
N GLY A 526 27.56 -27.27 -8.36
CA GLY A 526 27.33 -25.93 -8.93
C GLY A 526 28.43 -25.44 -9.88
N ALA A 527 29.30 -26.32 -10.41
CA ALA A 527 30.32 -25.96 -11.39
C ALA A 527 29.73 -25.73 -12.79
N ALA A 528 30.17 -24.69 -13.50
CA ALA A 528 29.84 -24.47 -14.89
C ALA A 528 30.59 -25.54 -15.75
N LEU A 529 29.82 -26.23 -16.65
CA LEU A 529 30.36 -27.24 -17.53
C LEU A 529 30.70 -26.62 -18.89
N ALA A 530 32.01 -26.63 -19.23
CA ALA A 530 32.42 -26.45 -20.62
C ALA A 530 32.33 -27.82 -21.33
N THR A 531 31.50 -27.93 -22.37
CA THR A 531 31.47 -29.12 -23.22
C THR A 531 32.73 -29.15 -24.07
N ALA A 532 33.62 -30.09 -23.76
CA ALA A 532 34.84 -30.25 -24.52
C ALA A 532 34.54 -30.69 -25.97
N ARG A 533 34.73 -29.81 -26.91
CA ARG A 533 35.17 -30.17 -28.26
C ARG A 533 36.71 -30.26 -28.19
N ASP A 534 37.26 -31.47 -28.26
CA ASP A 534 38.65 -31.87 -28.15
C ASP A 534 39.27 -31.88 -26.74
N PRO A 535 40.07 -32.88 -26.41
CA PRO A 535 40.81 -32.93 -25.15
C PRO A 535 41.91 -31.89 -25.15
N VAL A 536 41.58 -30.65 -24.80
CA VAL A 536 42.62 -29.67 -24.46
C VAL A 536 43.17 -30.05 -23.12
N ASN A 537 44.40 -30.48 -23.15
CA ASN A 537 45.25 -30.75 -21.98
C ASN A 537 45.30 -29.47 -21.12
N VAL A 538 44.48 -29.40 -20.10
CA VAL A 538 44.55 -28.33 -19.10
C VAL A 538 45.63 -28.69 -18.09
N THR A 539 46.85 -28.51 -18.48
CA THR A 539 47.94 -28.36 -17.51
C THR A 539 47.73 -27.02 -16.81
N ASN A 540 47.61 -27.11 -15.48
CA ASN A 540 47.57 -25.99 -14.56
C ASN A 540 48.52 -24.86 -14.93
N ASN A 541 48.00 -23.76 -15.46
CA ASN A 541 48.63 -22.46 -15.39
C ASN A 541 47.53 -21.45 -15.01
N ILE A 542 47.10 -21.50 -13.75
CA ILE A 542 46.53 -20.34 -13.08
C ILE A 542 47.72 -19.45 -12.71
N ALA A 543 48.25 -18.74 -13.71
CA ALA A 543 48.98 -17.53 -13.42
C ALA A 543 47.94 -16.53 -12.89
N SER A 544 48.09 -16.20 -11.62
CA SER A 544 47.32 -15.15 -10.97
C SER A 544 47.38 -13.86 -11.81
N ALA A 545 46.31 -13.53 -12.48
CA ALA A 545 46.15 -12.21 -13.08
C ALA A 545 46.24 -11.17 -11.96
N PRO A 546 47.04 -10.11 -12.11
CA PRO A 546 47.11 -9.07 -11.09
C PRO A 546 45.75 -8.39 -10.98
N VAL A 547 45.25 -8.34 -9.77
CA VAL A 547 44.08 -7.54 -9.40
C VAL A 547 44.36 -6.11 -9.82
N PRO A 548 43.46 -5.45 -10.60
CA PRO A 548 43.63 -4.03 -10.90
C PRO A 548 43.57 -3.27 -9.57
N GLN A 549 44.66 -2.62 -9.20
CA GLN A 549 44.69 -1.67 -8.09
C GLN A 549 43.76 -0.51 -8.46
N ALA A 550 42.81 -0.21 -7.56
CA ALA A 550 42.03 1.01 -7.63
C ALA A 550 42.96 2.24 -7.62
N PRO A 551 42.71 3.28 -8.43
CA PRO A 551 43.53 4.46 -8.43
C PRO A 551 43.51 5.12 -7.05
N SER A 552 44.66 5.24 -6.42
CA SER A 552 44.86 6.01 -5.20
C SER A 552 44.72 7.50 -5.54
N VAL A 553 43.63 8.10 -5.12
CA VAL A 553 43.48 9.56 -5.13
C VAL A 553 44.17 10.07 -3.87
N THR A 554 45.35 10.63 -4.03
CA THR A 554 46.04 11.38 -2.97
C THR A 554 45.44 12.76 -2.88
N ILE A 555 44.64 13.03 -1.83
CA ILE A 555 44.23 14.36 -1.48
C ILE A 555 45.18 14.88 -0.41
N GLU A 556 46.12 15.72 -0.79
CA GLU A 556 46.92 16.53 0.13
C GLU A 556 46.07 17.74 0.56
N ALA A 557 45.64 17.76 1.81
CA ALA A 557 45.26 18.99 2.50
C ALA A 557 45.54 18.83 4.00
N PRO A 558 46.31 19.72 4.62
CA PRO A 558 46.55 19.66 6.04
C PRO A 558 45.41 20.30 6.81
N ILE A 559 44.59 19.53 7.49
CA ILE A 559 43.70 20.05 8.54
C ILE A 559 44.14 19.39 9.85
N ASN A 560 44.81 20.20 10.66
CA ASN A 560 45.21 19.88 12.01
C ASN A 560 43.92 19.93 12.87
N MET A 561 43.34 18.77 13.18
CA MET A 561 42.34 18.65 14.24
C MET A 561 42.92 17.77 15.35
N PRO A 562 42.79 18.19 16.62
CA PRO A 562 43.24 17.35 17.74
C PRO A 562 42.34 16.10 17.81
N ALA A 563 42.93 14.95 18.04
CA ALA A 563 42.25 13.67 18.19
C ALA A 563 41.26 13.72 19.35
N PRO A 564 40.02 13.17 19.17
CA PRO A 564 39.13 13.01 20.31
C PRO A 564 39.70 11.98 21.28
N VAL A 565 39.79 12.35 22.55
CA VAL A 565 40.10 11.45 23.64
C VAL A 565 39.04 10.39 23.72
N ILE A 566 39.35 9.17 23.35
CA ILE A 566 38.45 8.02 23.55
C ILE A 566 38.63 7.61 25.01
N ASP A 567 37.67 7.98 25.83
CA ASP A 567 37.47 7.43 27.14
C ASP A 567 37.06 5.95 26.99
N ARG A 568 38.00 5.06 27.29
CA ARG A 568 37.73 3.63 27.40
C ARG A 568 37.13 3.36 28.78
N SER A 569 35.84 3.71 28.95
CA SER A 569 35.03 3.10 29.96
C SER A 569 34.58 1.73 29.45
N GLU A 570 35.06 0.70 30.13
CA GLU A 570 34.71 -0.70 29.91
C GLU A 570 33.19 -0.87 30.00
N HIS A 571 32.51 -0.99 28.87
CA HIS A 571 31.16 -1.51 28.86
C HIS A 571 31.24 -3.03 28.96
N HIS A 572 31.13 -3.53 30.19
CA HIS A 572 30.72 -4.89 30.43
C HIS A 572 29.35 -5.11 29.79
N HIS A 573 29.31 -5.85 28.69
CA HIS A 573 28.08 -6.43 28.19
C HIS A 573 27.60 -7.47 29.21
N HIS A 574 26.71 -7.05 30.11
CA HIS A 574 25.88 -7.97 30.85
C HIS A 574 24.92 -8.62 29.86
N HIS A 575 25.18 -9.87 29.50
CA HIS A 575 24.16 -10.75 28.98
C HIS A 575 23.06 -10.85 30.01
N HIS A 576 21.97 -10.14 29.81
CA HIS A 576 20.72 -10.38 30.55
C HIS A 576 20.21 -11.75 30.12
N HIS A 577 20.55 -12.78 30.88
CA HIS A 577 19.76 -14.01 30.91
C HIS A 577 18.33 -13.60 31.29
N GLY A 578 17.38 -13.83 30.40
CA GLY A 578 15.97 -13.51 30.63
C GLY A 578 15.48 -14.26 31.89
N ARG A 579 15.32 -13.54 32.99
CA ARG A 579 14.68 -14.09 34.21
C ARG A 579 13.24 -14.44 33.85
N LEU A 580 12.88 -15.70 34.08
CA LEU A 580 11.52 -16.17 33.90
C LEU A 580 10.63 -15.64 35.01
N LYS A 581 9.46 -15.12 34.63
CA LYS A 581 8.39 -14.74 35.58
C LYS A 581 7.31 -15.82 35.60
N ARG A 582 6.79 -16.18 36.75
CA ARG A 582 5.59 -16.99 36.87
C ARG A 582 4.42 -16.14 37.37
N LYS A 583 3.22 -16.47 36.91
CA LYS A 583 1.97 -15.86 37.39
C LYS A 583 1.38 -16.69 38.52
N VAL A 584 1.25 -16.11 39.69
CA VAL A 584 0.71 -16.76 40.87
C VAL A 584 -0.67 -16.15 41.21
N PRO A 585 -1.73 -16.95 41.28
CA PRO A 585 -3.06 -16.46 41.68
C PRO A 585 -3.12 -16.18 43.19
N VAL A 586 -3.54 -14.97 43.54
CA VAL A 586 -3.83 -14.58 44.91
C VAL A 586 -5.32 -14.85 45.18
N ARG A 587 -5.64 -15.59 46.26
CA ARG A 587 -7.01 -15.94 46.65
C ARG A 587 -7.43 -15.18 47.92
N ASN A 588 -8.71 -14.81 48.01
CA ASN A 588 -9.28 -14.26 49.22
C ASN A 588 -9.59 -15.39 50.25
N GLU A 589 -10.09 -15.01 51.45
CA GLU A 589 -10.45 -15.94 52.53
C GLU A 589 -11.53 -16.96 52.10
N ASP A 590 -12.32 -16.64 51.11
CA ASP A 590 -13.36 -17.51 50.54
C ASP A 590 -12.86 -18.42 49.39
N GLY A 591 -11.54 -18.37 49.08
CA GLY A 591 -10.90 -19.21 48.06
C GLY A 591 -11.00 -18.72 46.63
N TYR A 592 -11.60 -17.54 46.33
CA TYR A 592 -11.71 -16.97 44.99
C TYR A 592 -10.43 -16.24 44.59
N ILE A 593 -10.06 -16.35 43.30
CA ILE A 593 -8.92 -15.61 42.75
C ILE A 593 -9.32 -14.15 42.60
N VAL A 594 -8.67 -13.26 43.34
CA VAL A 594 -8.91 -11.80 43.33
C VAL A 594 -7.85 -11.03 42.55
N GLU A 595 -6.66 -11.61 42.45
CA GLU A 595 -5.53 -10.99 41.77
C GLU A 595 -4.61 -12.05 41.14
N ILE A 596 -3.91 -11.73 40.06
CA ILE A 596 -2.81 -12.53 39.51
C ILE A 596 -1.53 -11.70 39.63
N ARG A 597 -0.61 -12.15 40.50
CA ARG A 597 0.66 -11.46 40.74
C ARG A 597 1.78 -12.10 39.94
N GLU A 598 2.67 -11.31 39.36
CA GLU A 598 3.86 -11.81 38.69
C GLU A 598 5.04 -11.87 39.67
N GLU A 599 5.61 -13.06 39.86
CA GLU A 599 6.79 -13.28 40.69
C GLU A 599 7.98 -13.71 39.84
N TRP A 600 9.18 -13.24 40.20
CA TRP A 600 10.42 -13.71 39.60
C TRP A 600 10.78 -15.10 40.11
N ILE A 601 11.18 -16.00 39.23
CA ILE A 601 11.70 -17.32 39.61
C ILE A 601 13.18 -17.12 39.98
N GLU A 602 13.52 -17.31 41.24
CA GLU A 602 14.92 -17.37 41.64
C GLU A 602 15.52 -18.72 41.19
N PRO A 603 16.71 -18.73 40.58
CA PRO A 603 17.37 -19.98 40.20
C PRO A 603 17.79 -20.74 41.44
N ASN A 604 17.50 -22.03 41.46
CA ASN A 604 17.90 -22.94 42.55
C ASN A 604 19.44 -23.12 42.47
N PRO A 605 20.20 -23.00 43.54
CA PRO A 605 21.67 -22.99 43.51
C PRO A 605 22.33 -24.36 43.23
N THR A 606 21.61 -25.35 42.74
CA THR A 606 22.14 -26.71 42.49
C THR A 606 22.22 -27.15 41.03
N ASP A 607 21.93 -26.27 40.06
CA ASP A 607 21.90 -26.65 38.62
C ASP A 607 23.06 -26.05 37.80
N ASP A 608 24.29 -26.23 38.29
CA ASP A 608 25.51 -26.03 37.51
C ASP A 608 26.16 -27.40 37.19
N ALA A 609 25.57 -28.13 36.25
CA ALA A 609 26.27 -29.24 35.58
C ALA A 609 25.60 -29.51 34.22
N GLY A 610 26.41 -29.31 33.17
CA GLY A 610 26.08 -29.40 31.76
C GLY A 610 25.07 -30.47 31.38
N ALA A 611 24.07 -30.02 30.61
CA ALA A 611 23.20 -30.96 29.93
C ALA A 611 22.57 -30.33 28.69
N ASP A 612 22.57 -31.11 27.64
CA ASP A 612 21.96 -31.07 26.35
C ASP A 612 20.67 -30.28 26.22
N VAL A 613 20.51 -29.64 25.08
CA VAL A 613 19.28 -29.00 24.60
C VAL A 613 18.17 -30.07 24.46
N PRO A 614 17.08 -29.98 25.19
CA PRO A 614 15.95 -30.87 24.94
C PRO A 614 15.12 -30.42 23.74
N PRO A 615 14.43 -31.35 23.06
CA PRO A 615 13.63 -31.08 21.86
C PRO A 615 12.40 -30.21 22.18
N GLN A 616 11.95 -29.50 21.16
CA GLN A 616 10.79 -28.60 21.18
C GLN A 616 9.56 -29.25 21.82
N GLY A 617 9.13 -28.64 22.95
CA GLY A 617 8.02 -29.15 23.72
C GLY A 617 6.67 -28.86 23.08
N GLU A 618 5.81 -29.85 23.18
CA GLU A 618 4.41 -29.86 22.76
C GLU A 618 3.59 -28.72 23.37
N LEU A 619 2.75 -28.11 22.55
CA LEU A 619 1.74 -27.11 22.93
C LEU A 619 0.70 -27.78 23.87
N SER A 620 0.78 -27.50 25.17
CA SER A 620 -0.24 -27.94 26.11
C SER A 620 -1.35 -26.89 26.25
N THR A 621 -2.57 -27.33 26.01
CA THR A 621 -3.79 -26.50 26.16
C THR A 621 -4.28 -26.59 27.63
N PHE A 622 -4.47 -25.43 28.25
CA PHE A 622 -5.04 -25.33 29.58
C PHE A 622 -6.52 -24.97 29.50
N VAL A 623 -7.37 -25.71 30.23
CA VAL A 623 -8.82 -25.48 30.24
C VAL A 623 -9.24 -25.07 31.65
N PRO A 624 -9.99 -23.95 31.80
CA PRO A 624 -10.51 -23.55 33.11
C PRO A 624 -11.65 -24.48 33.56
N VAL A 625 -11.57 -24.95 34.80
CA VAL A 625 -12.64 -25.70 35.47
C VAL A 625 -13.58 -24.69 36.15
N ARG A 626 -14.89 -24.80 35.89
CA ARG A 626 -15.92 -23.92 36.44
C ARG A 626 -16.84 -24.71 37.39
N ASP A 627 -17.32 -24.03 38.42
CA ASP A 627 -18.35 -24.56 39.30
C ASP A 627 -19.76 -24.46 38.67
N SER A 628 -20.76 -24.94 39.42
CA SER A 628 -22.17 -24.89 39.01
C SER A 628 -22.72 -23.48 38.79
N ASP A 629 -22.04 -22.45 39.31
CA ASP A 629 -22.38 -21.04 39.18
C ASP A 629 -21.59 -20.34 38.07
N GLY A 630 -20.77 -21.08 37.31
CA GLY A 630 -19.98 -20.58 36.19
C GLY A 630 -18.67 -19.89 36.56
N ARG A 631 -18.25 -19.92 37.85
CA ARG A 631 -17.01 -19.31 38.33
C ARG A 631 -15.83 -20.24 38.11
N ILE A 632 -14.67 -19.68 37.76
CA ILE A 632 -13.44 -20.47 37.56
C ILE A 632 -12.86 -20.83 38.91
N THR A 633 -12.79 -22.14 39.22
CA THR A 633 -12.26 -22.66 40.45
C THR A 633 -10.87 -23.25 40.33
N ASP A 634 -10.49 -23.71 39.13
CA ASP A 634 -9.15 -24.25 38.84
C ASP A 634 -8.81 -24.22 37.37
N VAL A 635 -7.55 -24.53 36.99
CA VAL A 635 -7.07 -24.64 35.62
C VAL A 635 -6.30 -25.94 35.46
N THR A 636 -6.85 -26.89 34.71
CA THR A 636 -6.22 -28.19 34.48
C THR A 636 -5.57 -28.28 33.09
N LYS A 637 -4.43 -28.97 33.04
CA LYS A 637 -3.73 -29.29 31.82
C LYS A 637 -4.43 -30.47 31.14
N LYS A 638 -4.92 -30.27 29.93
CA LYS A 638 -5.52 -31.34 29.14
C LYS A 638 -4.40 -32.17 28.48
N PRO A 639 -4.32 -33.48 28.65
CA PRO A 639 -3.44 -34.30 27.85
C PRO A 639 -3.93 -34.27 26.39
N THR A 640 -3.01 -34.05 25.46
CA THR A 640 -3.24 -34.15 24.02
C THR A 640 -3.38 -35.59 23.57
#